data_8ff3efc2f218f418c3dbe6675f9139f5
#
_entry.id   8ff3efc2f218f418c3dbe6675f9139f5
#
_cell.length_a   1.000
_cell.length_b   1.000
_cell.length_c   1.000
_cell.angle_alpha   90.00
_cell.angle_beta   90.00
_cell.angle_gamma   90.00
#
_symmetry.space_group_name_H-M   'P 1'
#
loop_
_entity.id
_entity.type
_entity.pdbx_description
1 polymer ?
#
loop_
_entity_poly.entity_id
_entity_poly.type
_entity_poly.pdbx_seq_one_letter_code
_entity_poly.pdbx_strand_id
1 'polypeptide(L)'
;PLSVTSSSSATGPSFGTLMYASGETVSTRTEWALALLRTHAHILSLVALELHTLAAHGKLQRAVPLMTLLLGEPVMHGTGGGSGRWRPLLEATHVTWENAAEDSVSEPKWVAARLAPALVPDTASAARVYDIHEVAALLLEERGTQEHTVWFEQARRILLWAAAQNTRRAFACARREAFIAWRQVMEVLVGQALTTVVRADVRVPILLDCANALLPRLQDQDDALVPSIAASTILSLLHAVREHEDVPGERLVLIVRAILDVLSFGTQASTRCDLYLSLVCAQQLVCSRSSDSHGSHAAAAHRVYSLFATHATHLVNVLARDALDGSDVAQTVSLTTLSHLVAWDGASSMTASPSPAGSPLLPALHIGEKLASAGFLKSLALRIHELDVPLQATLTPDPPSLNALYVYEALLSVLGRLARSKASLLLEARIVDVLARVDFPSLRPEHTPDDTDGFLPPVAERYASLLMPLLQLLVTLLMSVPQARESVHAVLVAHQDAFLAALHAATHSSAGTGDVEQAALLVQILTFMTPPLLPTPPPFHAACLALAATYLVPNAHEALKPLTPAEREDASIFAPTYNGLVQTAPDARLTLFDASARRVVDRLARALVQYMELASSHGEARAILVPSMHVARVSDHASSAARIVAAP
;
A
#
# COMPACT_ATOMS: atom_id res chain seq x y z
N PRO A 1 29.91 32.73 35.15
CA PRO A 1 30.04 33.30 36.48
C PRO A 1 29.35 34.67 36.50
N LEU A 2 28.07 34.68 36.84
CA LEU A 2 27.35 35.90 37.14
C LEU A 2 27.38 36.09 38.63
N SER A 3 28.15 37.03 39.07
CA SER A 3 28.20 37.52 40.45
C SER A 3 26.89 38.19 40.81
N VAL A 4 26.06 37.53 41.60
CA VAL A 4 24.85 38.11 42.21
C VAL A 4 25.25 38.66 43.57
N THR A 5 25.31 39.99 43.67
CA THR A 5 25.44 40.71 44.93
C THR A 5 24.28 40.45 45.85
N SER A 6 24.55 39.89 47.01
CA SER A 6 23.61 39.61 48.09
C SER A 6 23.10 40.90 48.73
N SER A 7 21.80 41.21 48.55
CA SER A 7 21.06 42.08 49.46
C SER A 7 20.23 41.20 50.38
N SER A 8 20.66 41.16 51.66
CA SER A 8 20.01 40.46 52.75
C SER A 8 18.72 41.14 53.13
N SER A 9 17.57 40.53 52.88
CA SER A 9 16.36 40.71 53.70
C SER A 9 15.43 39.49 53.59
N ALA A 10 15.25 38.90 54.77
CA ALA A 10 14.09 38.10 55.22
C ALA A 10 13.71 36.82 54.44
N THR A 11 14.15 35.66 54.95
CA THR A 11 13.31 34.49 55.26
C THR A 11 12.61 33.79 54.10
N GLY A 12 13.29 33.46 53.06
CA GLY A 12 12.85 32.44 52.13
C GLY A 12 14.04 31.89 51.31
N PRO A 13 14.06 30.63 50.92
CA PRO A 13 15.09 30.17 50.00
C PRO A 13 14.96 31.02 48.75
N SER A 14 16.06 31.68 48.38
CA SER A 14 16.13 32.47 47.16
C SER A 14 15.97 31.52 45.98
N PHE A 15 15.37 32.01 44.87
CA PHE A 15 15.30 31.30 43.61
C PHE A 15 16.62 30.64 43.23
N GLY A 16 17.77 31.30 43.52
CA GLY A 16 19.09 30.77 43.35
C GLY A 16 19.38 29.50 44.16
N THR A 17 18.82 29.33 45.35
CA THR A 17 19.06 28.12 46.18
C THR A 17 18.30 26.92 45.61
N LEU A 18 17.12 27.11 45.04
CA LEU A 18 16.38 26.06 44.32
C LEU A 18 17.10 25.64 43.03
N MET A 19 17.64 26.61 42.29
CA MET A 19 18.37 26.34 41.07
C MET A 19 19.71 25.63 41.31
N TYR A 20 20.43 25.97 42.39
CA TYR A 20 21.68 25.25 42.76
C TYR A 20 21.37 23.79 43.15
N ALA A 21 20.27 23.54 43.83
CA ALA A 21 19.86 22.18 44.19
C ALA A 21 19.46 21.32 43.00
N SER A 22 19.00 21.92 41.88
CA SER A 22 18.67 21.20 40.65
C SER A 22 19.87 20.96 39.73
N GLY A 23 20.93 21.75 39.82
CA GLY A 23 22.11 21.69 38.95
C GLY A 23 23.09 20.54 39.22
N GLU A 24 23.00 19.89 40.39
CA GLU A 24 23.94 18.81 40.76
C GLU A 24 23.63 17.42 40.17
N THR A 25 22.60 17.26 39.38
CA THR A 25 22.06 15.92 39.09
C THR A 25 22.18 15.41 37.66
N VAL A 26 22.56 16.22 36.69
CA VAL A 26 22.96 15.69 35.39
C VAL A 26 24.39 15.19 35.48
N SER A 27 24.58 13.88 35.55
CA SER A 27 25.94 13.33 35.63
C SER A 27 26.69 13.75 34.38
N THR A 28 27.96 14.15 34.56
CA THR A 28 28.86 14.46 33.45
C THR A 28 28.92 13.33 32.39
N ARG A 29 28.71 12.08 32.83
CA ARG A 29 28.59 10.91 31.95
C ARG A 29 27.40 11.02 30.99
N THR A 30 26.28 11.55 31.46
CA THR A 30 25.06 11.74 30.63
C THR A 30 25.28 12.81 29.58
N GLU A 31 25.91 13.93 29.94
CA GLU A 31 26.26 14.99 28.97
C GLU A 31 27.23 14.50 27.89
N TRP A 32 28.23 13.71 28.30
CA TRP A 32 29.17 13.10 27.37
C TRP A 32 28.45 12.11 26.42
N ALA A 33 27.58 11.26 26.91
CA ALA A 33 26.81 10.32 26.09
C ALA A 33 25.93 11.06 25.08
N LEU A 34 25.27 12.15 25.50
CA LEU A 34 24.44 12.98 24.62
C LEU A 34 25.31 13.68 23.54
N ALA A 35 26.46 14.22 23.93
CA ALA A 35 27.39 14.84 22.99
C ALA A 35 27.94 13.83 21.97
N LEU A 36 28.25 12.61 22.40
CA LEU A 36 28.69 11.52 21.51
C LEU A 36 27.59 11.12 20.52
N LEU A 37 26.35 10.98 20.96
CA LEU A 37 25.22 10.66 20.07
C LEU A 37 25.03 11.75 19.01
N ARG A 38 25.05 13.02 19.39
CA ARG A 38 24.94 14.13 18.44
C ARG A 38 26.12 14.15 17.46
N THR A 39 27.35 13.93 17.95
CA THR A 39 28.51 13.82 17.08
C THR A 39 28.40 12.66 16.12
N HIS A 40 27.90 11.52 16.58
CA HIS A 40 27.63 10.34 15.75
C HIS A 40 26.61 10.67 14.65
N ALA A 41 25.51 11.35 14.98
CA ALA A 41 24.50 11.80 14.02
C ALA A 41 25.10 12.70 12.93
N HIS A 42 25.91 13.69 13.34
CA HIS A 42 26.57 14.60 12.39
C HIS A 42 27.55 13.88 11.47
N ILE A 43 28.36 12.96 11.98
CA ILE A 43 29.31 12.18 11.17
C ILE A 43 28.53 11.34 10.15
N LEU A 44 27.47 10.63 10.55
CA LEU A 44 26.67 9.83 9.64
C LEU A 44 25.98 10.70 8.57
N SER A 45 25.48 11.87 8.93
CA SER A 45 24.89 12.82 7.98
C SER A 45 25.91 13.30 6.95
N LEU A 46 27.16 13.58 7.36
CA LEU A 46 28.23 13.94 6.43
C LEU A 46 28.59 12.78 5.51
N VAL A 47 28.65 11.56 6.03
CA VAL A 47 28.88 10.34 5.23
C VAL A 47 27.76 10.15 4.21
N ALA A 48 26.51 10.32 4.60
CA ALA A 48 25.36 10.22 3.69
C ALA A 48 25.44 11.28 2.58
N LEU A 49 25.77 12.52 2.93
CA LEU A 49 25.91 13.62 1.98
C LEU A 49 27.04 13.35 0.97
N GLU A 50 28.20 12.89 1.43
CA GLU A 50 29.33 12.56 0.57
C GLU A 50 28.98 11.41 -0.38
N LEU A 51 28.38 10.33 0.11
CA LEU A 51 27.93 9.21 -0.71
C LEU A 51 26.91 9.66 -1.75
N HIS A 52 25.94 10.48 -1.36
CA HIS A 52 24.94 11.02 -2.27
C HIS A 52 25.56 11.90 -3.36
N THR A 53 26.52 12.75 -2.98
CA THR A 53 27.23 13.62 -3.91
C THR A 53 28.07 12.82 -4.92
N LEU A 54 28.76 11.78 -4.46
CA LEU A 54 29.53 10.89 -5.33
C LEU A 54 28.62 10.09 -6.26
N ALA A 55 27.47 9.68 -5.77
CA ALA A 55 26.45 8.98 -6.56
C ALA A 55 25.88 9.89 -7.65
N ALA A 56 25.46 11.11 -7.32
CA ALA A 56 24.94 12.10 -8.27
C ALA A 56 25.93 12.45 -9.39
N HIS A 57 27.23 12.39 -9.11
CA HIS A 57 28.29 12.65 -10.09
C HIS A 57 28.77 11.38 -10.83
N GLY A 58 28.20 10.22 -10.58
CA GLY A 58 28.64 8.94 -11.16
C GLY A 58 30.06 8.50 -10.70
N LYS A 59 30.54 9.01 -9.56
CA LYS A 59 31.90 8.78 -9.04
C LYS A 59 31.95 7.81 -7.86
N LEU A 60 30.99 6.91 -7.71
CA LEU A 60 30.88 5.97 -6.58
C LEU A 60 32.13 5.08 -6.41
N GLN A 61 32.92 4.88 -7.47
CA GLN A 61 34.21 4.18 -7.36
C GLN A 61 35.17 4.85 -6.37
N ARG A 62 35.07 6.16 -6.14
CA ARG A 62 35.86 6.87 -5.14
C ARG A 62 35.41 6.60 -3.71
N ALA A 63 34.18 6.13 -3.51
CA ALA A 63 33.63 5.75 -2.23
C ALA A 63 34.02 4.32 -1.78
N VAL A 64 34.72 3.55 -2.60
CA VAL A 64 35.12 2.17 -2.28
C VAL A 64 35.79 2.04 -0.91
N PRO A 65 36.73 2.89 -0.49
CA PRO A 65 37.34 2.79 0.85
C PRO A 65 36.31 2.99 1.98
N LEU A 66 35.39 3.93 1.82
CA LEU A 66 34.31 4.19 2.77
C LEU A 66 33.31 3.01 2.80
N MET A 67 32.97 2.46 1.64
CA MET A 67 32.11 1.29 1.54
C MET A 67 32.76 0.05 2.15
N THR A 68 34.06 -0.14 1.94
CA THR A 68 34.83 -1.21 2.60
C THR A 68 34.80 -1.07 4.12
N LEU A 69 34.90 0.16 4.63
CA LEU A 69 34.75 0.43 6.05
C LEU A 69 33.34 0.07 6.56
N LEU A 70 32.30 0.45 5.82
CA LEU A 70 30.90 0.23 6.21
C LEU A 70 30.49 -1.24 6.08
N LEU A 71 30.80 -1.89 4.95
CA LEU A 71 30.35 -3.24 4.62
C LEU A 71 31.35 -4.34 5.05
N GLY A 72 32.64 -4.00 5.19
CA GLY A 72 33.71 -4.92 5.49
C GLY A 72 34.42 -5.47 4.24
N GLU A 73 35.73 -5.72 4.34
CA GLU A 73 36.54 -6.30 3.25
C GLU A 73 36.01 -7.63 2.69
N PRO A 74 35.57 -8.60 3.52
CA PRO A 74 35.07 -9.88 3.01
C PRO A 74 33.86 -9.72 2.09
N VAL A 75 33.01 -8.75 2.38
CA VAL A 75 31.82 -8.45 1.59
C VAL A 75 32.19 -7.86 0.22
N MET A 76 33.15 -6.95 0.20
CA MET A 76 33.61 -6.29 -1.03
C MET A 76 34.32 -7.26 -1.97
N HIS A 77 35.00 -8.26 -1.43
CA HIS A 77 35.71 -9.29 -2.22
C HIS A 77 34.92 -10.57 -2.48
N GLY A 78 33.66 -10.65 -2.02
CA GLY A 78 32.78 -11.81 -2.26
C GLY A 78 33.15 -13.08 -1.49
N THR A 79 33.97 -12.98 -0.44
CA THR A 79 34.41 -14.14 0.36
C THR A 79 33.46 -14.50 1.51
N GLY A 80 32.39 -13.74 1.68
CA GLY A 80 31.26 -14.03 2.61
C GLY A 80 31.60 -13.88 4.11
N GLY A 81 30.63 -13.42 4.88
CA GLY A 81 30.65 -13.59 6.34
C GLY A 81 31.33 -12.53 7.20
N GLY A 82 31.76 -11.40 6.65
CA GLY A 82 32.26 -10.27 7.45
C GLY A 82 31.12 -9.35 7.88
N SER A 83 30.89 -9.21 9.19
CA SER A 83 30.04 -8.13 9.68
C SER A 83 30.75 -6.80 9.48
N GLY A 84 30.29 -6.01 8.48
CA GLY A 84 30.75 -4.63 8.30
C GLY A 84 30.45 -3.77 9.53
N ARG A 85 31.03 -2.58 9.58
CA ARG A 85 30.81 -1.63 10.69
C ARG A 85 29.42 -0.99 10.69
N TRP A 86 28.59 -1.23 9.68
CA TRP A 86 27.21 -0.71 9.63
C TRP A 86 26.38 -1.15 10.84
N ARG A 87 26.58 -2.40 11.33
CA ARG A 87 25.87 -2.93 12.48
C ARG A 87 26.29 -2.27 13.80
N PRO A 88 27.57 -2.18 14.17
CA PRO A 88 28.00 -1.39 15.31
C PRO A 88 27.57 0.08 15.24
N LEU A 89 27.53 0.68 14.04
CA LEU A 89 27.02 2.05 13.85
C LEU A 89 25.51 2.13 14.15
N LEU A 90 24.72 1.14 13.76
CA LEU A 90 23.31 1.05 14.14
C LEU A 90 23.14 0.84 15.64
N GLU A 91 23.92 -0.05 16.24
CA GLU A 91 23.88 -0.32 17.68
C GLU A 91 24.27 0.92 18.48
N ALA A 92 25.24 1.69 18.03
CA ALA A 92 25.63 2.96 18.65
C ALA A 92 24.52 4.03 18.65
N THR A 93 23.53 3.94 17.78
CA THR A 93 22.34 4.83 17.85
C THR A 93 21.40 4.47 19.01
N HIS A 94 21.59 3.35 19.69
CA HIS A 94 20.74 2.85 20.77
C HIS A 94 21.43 2.86 22.13
N VAL A 95 22.10 3.92 22.43
CA VAL A 95 22.61 4.11 23.80
C VAL A 95 21.41 4.27 24.74
N THR A 96 21.22 3.30 25.63
CA THR A 96 20.21 3.38 26.68
C THR A 96 20.75 4.25 27.80
N TRP A 97 19.90 5.14 28.28
CA TRP A 97 20.24 5.93 29.45
C TRP A 97 19.68 5.21 30.69
N GLU A 98 20.58 4.54 31.39
CA GLU A 98 20.26 3.89 32.66
C GLU A 98 20.60 4.85 33.81
N ASN A 99 19.63 5.56 34.31
CA ASN A 99 19.76 6.32 35.54
C ASN A 99 18.90 5.70 36.64
N ALA A 100 19.45 4.70 37.32
CA ALA A 100 18.76 3.93 38.37
C ALA A 100 18.23 4.81 39.52
N ALA A 101 18.68 6.07 39.63
CA ALA A 101 18.23 7.02 40.64
C ALA A 101 16.91 7.74 40.27
N GLU A 102 16.52 7.76 38.99
CA GLU A 102 15.39 8.55 38.51
C GLU A 102 14.08 7.76 38.38
N ASP A 103 14.16 6.43 38.28
CA ASP A 103 12.96 5.56 38.29
C ASP A 103 12.22 5.59 39.64
N SER A 104 12.83 6.16 40.67
CA SER A 104 12.22 6.31 42.00
C SER A 104 11.30 7.51 42.14
N VAL A 105 11.31 8.46 41.19
CA VAL A 105 10.39 9.61 41.20
C VAL A 105 9.17 9.25 40.35
N SER A 106 8.24 8.49 40.95
CA SER A 106 6.94 8.23 40.34
C SER A 106 6.25 9.56 40.04
N GLU A 107 5.87 9.73 38.78
CA GLU A 107 5.12 10.91 38.34
C GLU A 107 3.79 11.03 39.07
N PRO A 108 3.58 12.06 39.89
CA PRO A 108 2.23 12.34 40.32
C PRO A 108 1.46 12.84 39.11
N LYS A 109 0.38 12.14 38.70
CA LYS A 109 -0.45 12.45 37.52
C LYS A 109 -0.90 13.93 37.43
N TRP A 110 -0.90 14.66 38.54
CA TRP A 110 -1.24 16.06 38.59
C TRP A 110 -0.11 17.02 38.20
N VAL A 111 1.16 16.59 38.28
CA VAL A 111 2.33 17.45 38.01
C VAL A 111 2.41 17.81 36.51
N ALA A 112 2.22 16.86 35.62
CA ALA A 112 2.30 17.10 34.17
C ALA A 112 1.25 18.13 33.71
N ALA A 113 0.01 18.06 34.21
CA ALA A 113 -1.05 19.00 33.84
C ALA A 113 -0.75 20.42 34.38
N ARG A 114 -0.19 20.53 35.58
CA ARG A 114 0.16 21.82 36.22
C ARG A 114 1.36 22.49 35.58
N LEU A 115 2.35 21.71 35.17
CA LEU A 115 3.57 22.21 34.51
C LEU A 115 3.40 22.41 33.00
N ALA A 116 2.22 22.12 32.44
CA ALA A 116 1.96 22.33 31.02
C ALA A 116 2.26 23.76 30.51
N PRO A 117 2.00 24.85 31.27
CA PRO A 117 2.39 26.20 30.85
C PRO A 117 3.90 26.42 30.70
N ALA A 118 4.72 25.71 31.50
CA ALA A 118 6.18 25.79 31.43
C ALA A 118 6.81 24.94 30.30
N LEU A 119 6.00 24.32 29.46
CA LEU A 119 6.45 23.56 28.29
C LEU A 119 6.70 24.49 27.10
N VAL A 120 7.96 24.74 26.80
CA VAL A 120 8.41 25.60 25.71
C VAL A 120 9.02 24.75 24.57
N PRO A 121 8.83 25.14 23.29
CA PRO A 121 9.53 24.47 22.21
C PRO A 121 11.04 24.73 22.34
N ASP A 122 11.83 23.66 22.32
CA ASP A 122 13.28 23.77 22.26
C ASP A 122 13.72 24.25 20.88
N THR A 123 14.50 25.33 20.83
CA THR A 123 15.01 25.89 19.57
C THR A 123 16.00 24.97 18.86
N ALA A 124 16.62 24.02 19.59
CA ALA A 124 17.64 23.13 19.05
C ALA A 124 17.08 21.79 18.54
N SER A 125 15.99 21.28 19.12
CA SER A 125 15.51 19.91 18.86
C SER A 125 14.05 19.80 18.40
N ALA A 126 13.32 20.90 18.23
CA ALA A 126 11.87 20.93 17.98
C ALA A 126 11.03 20.16 19.03
N ALA A 127 11.64 19.62 20.07
CA ALA A 127 10.98 18.98 21.19
C ALA A 127 10.44 20.01 22.17
N ARG A 128 9.38 19.67 22.89
CA ARG A 128 8.92 20.50 24.00
C ARG A 128 9.72 20.14 25.24
N VAL A 129 10.38 21.12 25.85
CA VAL A 129 11.15 21.00 27.09
C VAL A 129 10.51 21.85 28.19
N TYR A 130 10.69 21.45 29.44
CA TYR A 130 10.28 22.28 30.57
C TYR A 130 11.28 23.41 30.76
N ASP A 131 10.82 24.66 30.74
CA ASP A 131 11.62 25.78 31.22
C ASP A 131 11.73 25.69 32.74
N ILE A 132 12.92 25.36 33.22
CA ILE A 132 13.15 25.16 34.65
C ILE A 132 12.93 26.44 35.46
N HIS A 133 13.15 27.63 34.87
CA HIS A 133 12.86 28.91 35.50
C HIS A 133 11.36 29.14 35.66
N GLU A 134 10.58 28.84 34.62
CA GLU A 134 9.15 28.93 34.63
C GLU A 134 8.52 27.91 35.61
N VAL A 135 9.04 26.69 35.63
CA VAL A 135 8.64 25.67 36.64
C VAL A 135 8.91 26.17 38.06
N ALA A 136 10.09 26.76 38.29
CA ALA A 136 10.41 27.30 39.61
C ALA A 136 9.49 28.50 40.01
N ALA A 137 9.17 29.37 39.04
CA ALA A 137 8.22 30.48 39.26
C ALA A 137 6.82 29.96 39.62
N LEU A 138 6.27 29.00 38.90
CA LEU A 138 4.98 28.37 39.19
C LEU A 138 4.95 27.73 40.59
N LEU A 139 6.04 27.05 40.98
CA LEU A 139 6.16 26.45 42.30
C LEU A 139 6.24 27.52 43.42
N LEU A 140 6.84 28.67 43.18
CA LEU A 140 6.91 29.78 44.13
C LEU A 140 5.53 30.45 44.32
N GLU A 141 4.75 30.60 43.25
CA GLU A 141 3.36 31.12 43.33
C GLU A 141 2.45 30.19 44.15
N GLU A 142 2.67 28.88 44.06
CA GLU A 142 1.88 27.88 44.76
C GLU A 142 2.25 27.69 46.24
N ARG A 143 3.32 28.30 46.70
CA ARG A 143 3.84 28.10 48.08
C ARG A 143 2.78 28.29 49.16
N GLY A 144 1.91 29.29 49.04
CA GLY A 144 0.83 29.57 49.98
C GLY A 144 1.30 29.59 51.45
N THR A 145 0.56 28.90 52.33
CA THR A 145 0.81 28.81 53.79
C THR A 145 1.53 27.52 54.20
N GLN A 146 2.10 26.76 53.28
CA GLN A 146 2.75 25.49 53.62
C GLN A 146 4.03 25.68 54.42
N GLU A 147 4.35 24.68 55.27
CA GLU A 147 5.60 24.66 56.04
C GLU A 147 6.81 24.64 55.10
N HIS A 148 7.74 25.52 55.35
CA HIS A 148 8.89 25.81 54.46
C HIS A 148 9.69 24.57 54.10
N THR A 149 9.97 23.68 55.04
CA THR A 149 10.78 22.48 54.84
C THR A 149 10.11 21.47 53.95
N VAL A 150 8.81 21.22 54.14
CA VAL A 150 8.03 20.27 53.36
C VAL A 150 7.83 20.77 51.92
N TRP A 151 7.49 22.06 51.79
CA TRP A 151 7.38 22.68 50.47
C TRP A 151 8.70 22.64 49.68
N PHE A 152 9.81 22.95 50.34
CA PHE A 152 11.13 22.95 49.68
C PHE A 152 11.51 21.58 49.14
N GLU A 153 11.32 20.52 49.90
CA GLU A 153 11.58 19.16 49.44
C GLU A 153 10.65 18.72 48.29
N GLN A 154 9.41 19.13 48.30
CA GLN A 154 8.49 18.87 47.21
C GLN A 154 8.88 19.63 45.95
N ALA A 155 9.17 20.92 46.04
CA ALA A 155 9.60 21.75 44.93
C ALA A 155 10.92 21.21 44.29
N ARG A 156 11.89 20.84 45.17
CA ARG A 156 13.13 20.19 44.71
C ARG A 156 12.86 18.93 43.91
N ARG A 157 11.99 18.03 44.37
CA ARG A 157 11.64 16.80 43.67
C ARG A 157 11.00 17.10 42.30
N ILE A 158 10.15 18.08 42.19
CA ILE A 158 9.49 18.47 40.94
C ILE A 158 10.51 19.06 39.95
N LEU A 159 11.41 19.93 40.42
CA LEU A 159 12.47 20.48 39.58
C LEU A 159 13.43 19.40 39.06
N LEU A 160 13.81 18.45 39.92
CA LEU A 160 14.64 17.32 39.54
C LEU A 160 13.92 16.43 38.49
N TRP A 161 12.65 16.17 38.72
CA TRP A 161 11.84 15.42 37.76
C TRP A 161 11.74 16.15 36.39
N ALA A 162 11.49 17.47 36.38
CA ALA A 162 11.42 18.26 35.15
C ALA A 162 12.77 18.25 34.40
N ALA A 163 13.88 18.40 35.10
CA ALA A 163 15.23 18.32 34.54
C ALA A 163 15.50 16.92 33.93
N ALA A 164 15.12 15.86 34.65
CA ALA A 164 15.23 14.49 34.19
C ALA A 164 14.39 14.25 32.92
N GLN A 165 13.17 14.77 32.87
CA GLN A 165 12.32 14.69 31.67
C GLN A 165 12.95 15.42 30.46
N ASN A 166 13.55 16.59 30.69
CA ASN A 166 14.27 17.31 29.64
C ASN A 166 15.45 16.50 29.10
N THR A 167 16.25 15.89 29.99
CA THR A 167 17.38 15.04 29.61
C THR A 167 16.89 13.81 28.84
N ARG A 168 15.85 13.13 29.31
CA ARG A 168 15.24 11.98 28.61
C ARG A 168 14.78 12.37 27.21
N ARG A 169 14.12 13.52 27.05
CA ARG A 169 13.69 14.03 25.73
C ARG A 169 14.87 14.38 24.84
N ALA A 170 15.92 15.02 25.37
CA ALA A 170 17.14 15.33 24.63
C ALA A 170 17.84 14.05 24.12
N PHE A 171 17.87 13.00 24.95
CA PHE A 171 18.38 11.69 24.56
C PHE A 171 17.54 11.05 23.46
N ALA A 172 16.21 11.03 23.60
CA ALA A 172 15.32 10.48 22.59
C ALA A 172 15.49 11.20 21.24
N CYS A 173 15.60 12.54 21.25
CA CYS A 173 15.87 13.33 20.05
C CYS A 173 17.22 12.99 19.43
N ALA A 174 18.29 12.94 20.22
CA ALA A 174 19.62 12.64 19.69
C ALA A 174 19.73 11.20 19.15
N ARG A 175 19.07 10.23 19.81
CA ARG A 175 18.95 8.84 19.30
C ARG A 175 18.21 8.82 17.96
N ARG A 176 17.10 9.52 17.86
CA ARG A 176 16.32 9.62 16.62
C ARG A 176 17.13 10.27 15.49
N GLU A 177 17.81 11.37 15.76
CA GLU A 177 18.69 12.04 14.79
C GLU A 177 19.81 11.12 14.30
N ALA A 178 20.48 10.41 15.22
CA ALA A 178 21.50 9.43 14.86
C ALA A 178 20.94 8.27 14.03
N PHE A 179 19.73 7.80 14.35
CA PHE A 179 19.07 6.75 13.60
C PHE A 179 18.64 7.22 12.21
N ILE A 180 18.09 8.44 12.07
CA ILE A 180 17.77 9.05 10.78
C ILE A 180 19.03 9.19 9.92
N ALA A 181 20.11 9.67 10.49
CA ALA A 181 21.38 9.82 9.79
C ALA A 181 21.93 8.45 9.32
N TRP A 182 21.85 7.42 10.17
CA TRP A 182 22.19 6.05 9.79
C TRP A 182 21.30 5.55 8.64
N ARG A 183 19.98 5.78 8.71
CA ARG A 183 19.06 5.44 7.64
C ARG A 183 19.44 6.10 6.31
N GLN A 184 19.78 7.40 6.33
CA GLN A 184 20.21 8.11 5.12
C GLN A 184 21.45 7.47 4.47
N VAL A 185 22.44 7.06 5.29
CA VAL A 185 23.59 6.30 4.79
C VAL A 185 23.14 5.00 4.12
N MET A 186 22.24 4.26 4.76
CA MET A 186 21.73 3.00 4.21
C MET A 186 20.89 3.17 2.95
N GLU A 187 20.10 4.22 2.83
CA GLU A 187 19.32 4.52 1.63
C GLU A 187 20.22 4.76 0.41
N VAL A 188 21.30 5.52 0.58
CA VAL A 188 22.26 5.72 -0.52
C VAL A 188 23.06 4.45 -0.83
N LEU A 189 23.45 3.70 0.21
CA LEU A 189 24.12 2.41 0.02
C LEU A 189 23.25 1.43 -0.77
N VAL A 190 22.00 1.26 -0.36
CA VAL A 190 21.07 0.30 -0.96
C VAL A 190 20.64 0.73 -2.37
N GLY A 191 20.26 1.99 -2.53
CA GLY A 191 19.69 2.48 -3.78
C GLY A 191 20.70 2.59 -4.93
N GLN A 192 21.96 2.90 -4.62
CA GLN A 192 22.94 3.25 -5.64
C GLN A 192 24.27 2.51 -5.52
N ALA A 193 24.81 2.42 -4.31
CA ALA A 193 26.18 1.94 -4.12
C ALA A 193 26.29 0.41 -4.18
N LEU A 194 25.35 -0.32 -3.58
CA LEU A 194 25.34 -1.79 -3.63
C LEU A 194 25.20 -2.31 -5.06
N THR A 195 24.38 -1.66 -5.88
CA THR A 195 24.14 -2.07 -7.27
C THR A 195 25.36 -1.88 -8.17
N THR A 196 26.20 -0.87 -7.87
CA THR A 196 27.34 -0.50 -8.71
C THR A 196 28.67 -1.14 -8.28
N VAL A 197 28.83 -1.42 -6.98
CA VAL A 197 30.15 -1.80 -6.41
C VAL A 197 30.16 -3.23 -5.87
N VAL A 198 29.03 -3.74 -5.34
CA VAL A 198 28.97 -5.07 -4.71
C VAL A 198 28.40 -6.11 -5.67
N ARG A 199 28.95 -7.33 -5.64
CA ARG A 199 28.47 -8.47 -6.45
C ARG A 199 27.04 -8.86 -6.03
N ALA A 200 26.26 -9.34 -7.02
CA ALA A 200 24.84 -9.66 -6.84
C ALA A 200 24.59 -10.73 -5.75
N ASP A 201 25.45 -11.76 -5.71
CA ASP A 201 25.37 -12.87 -4.75
C ASP A 201 25.51 -12.47 -3.27
N VAL A 202 26.18 -11.35 -3.01
CA VAL A 202 26.42 -10.85 -1.64
C VAL A 202 25.42 -9.78 -1.21
N ARG A 203 24.72 -9.13 -2.15
CA ARG A 203 23.78 -8.02 -1.86
C ARG A 203 22.62 -8.46 -0.98
N VAL A 204 21.95 -9.56 -1.38
CA VAL A 204 20.75 -10.05 -0.68
C VAL A 204 21.01 -10.41 0.78
N PRO A 205 22.08 -11.18 1.11
CA PRO A 205 22.46 -11.40 2.51
C PRO A 205 22.61 -10.12 3.34
N ILE A 206 23.25 -9.09 2.78
CA ILE A 206 23.44 -7.80 3.47
C ILE A 206 22.10 -7.10 3.73
N LEU A 207 21.26 -7.00 2.70
CA LEU A 207 19.95 -6.35 2.79
C LEU A 207 19.08 -7.00 3.87
N LEU A 208 19.05 -8.34 3.89
CA LEU A 208 18.29 -9.09 4.90
C LEU A 208 18.92 -9.02 6.29
N ASP A 209 20.26 -8.97 6.41
CA ASP A 209 20.93 -8.77 7.70
C ASP A 209 20.64 -7.37 8.26
N CYS A 210 20.59 -6.34 7.41
CA CYS A 210 20.18 -4.99 7.80
C CYS A 210 18.71 -4.98 8.25
N ALA A 211 17.81 -5.61 7.50
CA ALA A 211 16.40 -5.71 7.89
C ALA A 211 16.23 -6.42 9.23
N ASN A 212 16.91 -7.55 9.44
CA ASN A 212 16.87 -8.29 10.71
C ASN A 212 17.45 -7.48 11.89
N ALA A 213 18.50 -6.69 11.66
CA ALA A 213 19.07 -5.83 12.70
C ALA A 213 18.15 -4.68 13.13
N LEU A 214 17.19 -4.30 12.28
CA LEU A 214 16.19 -3.27 12.57
C LEU A 214 14.98 -3.79 13.36
N LEU A 215 14.74 -5.11 13.40
CA LEU A 215 13.54 -5.68 14.05
C LEU A 215 13.39 -5.26 15.52
N PRO A 216 14.44 -5.21 16.37
CA PRO A 216 14.31 -4.72 17.75
C PRO A 216 13.84 -3.27 17.85
N ARG A 217 14.08 -2.44 16.82
CA ARG A 217 13.67 -1.02 16.81
C ARG A 217 12.15 -0.84 16.60
N LEU A 218 11.48 -1.84 16.04
CA LEU A 218 10.02 -1.83 15.89
C LEU A 218 9.28 -1.84 17.23
N GLN A 219 9.95 -2.27 18.30
CA GLN A 219 9.38 -2.35 19.66
C GLN A 219 9.87 -1.21 20.57
N ASP A 220 10.57 -0.21 20.02
CA ASP A 220 11.03 0.94 20.82
C ASP A 220 9.82 1.72 21.34
N GLN A 221 9.68 1.80 22.67
CA GLN A 221 8.59 2.51 23.34
C GLN A 221 8.97 3.93 23.77
N ASP A 222 10.27 4.25 23.76
CA ASP A 222 10.77 5.55 24.22
C ASP A 222 10.48 6.67 23.22
N ASP A 223 10.52 6.36 21.91
CA ASP A 223 10.24 7.32 20.84
C ASP A 223 9.33 6.69 19.77
N ALA A 224 8.11 7.18 19.67
CA ALA A 224 7.09 6.70 18.74
C ALA A 224 7.47 6.83 17.25
N LEU A 225 8.45 7.66 16.89
CA LEU A 225 8.92 7.84 15.51
C LEU A 225 9.95 6.78 15.11
N VAL A 226 10.72 6.23 16.05
CA VAL A 226 11.73 5.21 15.75
C VAL A 226 11.13 3.94 15.13
N PRO A 227 10.02 3.37 15.65
CA PRO A 227 9.35 2.24 15.00
C PRO A 227 8.87 2.54 13.58
N SER A 228 8.35 3.74 13.34
CA SER A 228 7.89 4.15 12.00
C SER A 228 9.05 4.24 11.00
N ILE A 229 10.17 4.85 11.40
CA ILE A 229 11.38 4.93 10.58
C ILE A 229 11.95 3.54 10.32
N ALA A 230 11.98 2.67 11.33
CA ALA A 230 12.45 1.29 11.17
C ALA A 230 11.56 0.50 10.21
N ALA A 231 10.24 0.60 10.33
CA ALA A 231 9.29 -0.08 9.46
C ALA A 231 9.44 0.35 7.99
N SER A 232 9.51 1.66 7.72
CA SER A 232 9.71 2.18 6.37
C SER A 232 11.07 1.76 5.79
N THR A 233 12.12 1.68 6.62
CA THR A 233 13.45 1.22 6.19
C THR A 233 13.43 -0.28 5.86
N ILE A 234 12.78 -1.12 6.68
CA ILE A 234 12.60 -2.55 6.40
C ILE A 234 11.86 -2.74 5.09
N LEU A 235 10.79 -1.98 4.84
CA LEU A 235 10.05 -2.01 3.58
C LEU A 235 10.96 -1.70 2.39
N SER A 236 11.76 -0.63 2.46
CA SER A 236 12.71 -0.25 1.39
C SER A 236 13.75 -1.34 1.13
N LEU A 237 14.26 -1.98 2.19
CA LEU A 237 15.21 -3.10 2.07
C LEU A 237 14.56 -4.33 1.41
N LEU A 238 13.33 -4.68 1.78
CA LEU A 238 12.60 -5.79 1.15
C LEU A 238 12.28 -5.50 -0.32
N HIS A 239 11.97 -4.26 -0.68
CA HIS A 239 11.81 -3.86 -2.06
C HIS A 239 13.09 -4.05 -2.88
N ALA A 240 14.24 -3.65 -2.33
CA ALA A 240 15.53 -3.86 -2.98
C ALA A 240 15.86 -5.36 -3.15
N VAL A 241 15.48 -6.20 -2.17
CA VAL A 241 15.63 -7.67 -2.28
C VAL A 241 14.77 -8.26 -3.41
N ARG A 242 13.62 -7.66 -3.73
CA ARG A 242 12.71 -8.15 -4.76
C ARG A 242 13.33 -8.22 -6.16
N GLU A 243 14.29 -7.36 -6.44
CA GLU A 243 14.99 -7.31 -7.73
C GLU A 243 15.99 -8.46 -7.94
N HIS A 244 16.24 -9.28 -6.90
CA HIS A 244 17.24 -10.35 -6.92
C HIS A 244 16.59 -11.75 -6.93
N GLU A 245 17.23 -12.72 -7.60
CA GLU A 245 16.69 -14.07 -7.78
C GLU A 245 16.89 -15.00 -6.57
N ASP A 246 18.01 -14.93 -5.87
CA ASP A 246 18.37 -15.83 -4.76
C ASP A 246 18.13 -15.18 -3.39
N VAL A 247 17.04 -15.54 -2.72
CA VAL A 247 16.69 -14.99 -1.40
C VAL A 247 16.63 -16.10 -0.35
N PRO A 248 17.43 -16.07 0.73
CA PRO A 248 17.38 -17.07 1.78
C PRO A 248 16.07 -16.98 2.58
N GLY A 249 15.18 -17.97 2.39
CA GLY A 249 13.83 -17.99 2.95
C GLY A 249 13.79 -17.96 4.48
N GLU A 250 14.77 -18.58 5.17
CA GLU A 250 14.85 -18.59 6.64
C GLU A 250 14.90 -17.19 7.26
N ARG A 251 15.63 -16.27 6.63
CA ARG A 251 15.72 -14.89 7.11
C ARG A 251 14.41 -14.14 6.94
N LEU A 252 13.67 -14.42 5.86
CA LEU A 252 12.34 -13.86 5.64
C LEU A 252 11.34 -14.37 6.70
N VAL A 253 11.43 -15.63 7.11
CA VAL A 253 10.60 -16.19 8.19
C VAL A 253 10.77 -15.40 9.49
N LEU A 254 12.02 -15.04 9.84
CA LEU A 254 12.30 -14.25 11.05
C LEU A 254 11.68 -12.84 10.95
N ILE A 255 11.81 -12.18 9.79
CA ILE A 255 11.23 -10.85 9.55
C ILE A 255 9.70 -10.91 9.66
N VAL A 256 9.05 -11.86 8.98
CA VAL A 256 7.60 -12.05 9.04
C VAL A 256 7.13 -12.29 10.46
N ARG A 257 7.79 -13.16 11.21
CA ARG A 257 7.46 -13.44 12.61
C ARG A 257 7.53 -12.18 13.46
N ALA A 258 8.63 -11.44 13.39
CA ALA A 258 8.80 -10.22 14.18
C ALA A 258 7.75 -9.15 13.83
N ILE A 259 7.41 -8.99 12.55
CA ILE A 259 6.36 -8.04 12.12
C ILE A 259 4.99 -8.47 12.68
N LEU A 260 4.63 -9.76 12.60
CA LEU A 260 3.37 -10.26 13.15
C LEU A 260 3.29 -10.10 14.67
N ASP A 261 4.39 -10.33 15.38
CA ASP A 261 4.49 -10.09 16.82
C ASP A 261 4.26 -8.60 17.14
N VAL A 262 4.93 -7.68 16.42
CA VAL A 262 4.76 -6.21 16.63
C VAL A 262 3.32 -5.77 16.36
N LEU A 263 2.68 -6.26 15.29
CA LEU A 263 1.29 -5.95 14.98
C LEU A 263 0.32 -6.45 16.07
N SER A 264 0.72 -7.46 16.84
CA SER A 264 -0.08 -8.00 17.95
C SER A 264 -0.06 -7.11 19.20
N PHE A 265 0.93 -6.23 19.38
CA PHE A 265 1.09 -5.41 20.60
C PHE A 265 0.54 -3.98 20.51
N GLY A 266 -0.06 -3.60 19.40
CA GLY A 266 -0.64 -2.26 19.22
C GLY A 266 0.42 -1.21 18.83
N THR A 267 0.42 -0.83 17.58
CA THR A 267 1.34 0.14 16.97
C THR A 267 0.56 1.32 16.39
N GLN A 268 1.25 2.41 16.06
CA GLN A 268 0.64 3.55 15.37
C GLN A 268 0.18 3.18 13.95
N ALA A 269 -0.86 3.84 13.45
CA ALA A 269 -1.44 3.55 12.14
C ALA A 269 -0.44 3.69 10.99
N SER A 270 0.40 4.73 11.00
CA SER A 270 1.45 4.94 9.99
C SER A 270 2.46 3.79 9.96
N THR A 271 2.94 3.37 11.12
CA THR A 271 3.87 2.24 11.27
C THR A 271 3.22 0.94 10.78
N ARG A 272 1.92 0.73 11.07
CA ARG A 272 1.22 -0.47 10.59
C ARG A 272 1.13 -0.53 9.07
N CYS A 273 0.93 0.60 8.39
CA CYS A 273 0.91 0.62 6.91
C CYS A 273 2.21 0.07 6.31
N ASP A 274 3.36 0.55 6.79
CA ASP A 274 4.67 0.06 6.31
C ASP A 274 4.88 -1.43 6.65
N LEU A 275 4.43 -1.87 7.82
CA LEU A 275 4.49 -3.28 8.22
C LEU A 275 3.58 -4.18 7.37
N TYR A 276 2.37 -3.72 7.00
CA TYR A 276 1.47 -4.44 6.10
C TYR A 276 2.10 -4.62 4.72
N LEU A 277 2.68 -3.56 4.16
CA LEU A 277 3.38 -3.63 2.88
C LEU A 277 4.61 -4.54 2.96
N SER A 278 5.34 -4.50 4.07
CA SER A 278 6.47 -5.40 4.33
C SER A 278 6.05 -6.87 4.39
N LEU A 279 4.90 -7.18 5.02
CA LEU A 279 4.34 -8.54 5.03
C LEU A 279 3.97 -9.01 3.62
N VAL A 280 3.30 -8.16 2.82
CA VAL A 280 2.95 -8.49 1.44
C VAL A 280 4.21 -8.71 0.60
N CYS A 281 5.22 -7.85 0.74
CA CYS A 281 6.48 -7.99 0.02
C CYS A 281 7.21 -9.30 0.42
N ALA A 282 7.34 -9.59 1.70
CA ALA A 282 7.96 -10.81 2.19
C ALA A 282 7.21 -12.07 1.74
N GLN A 283 5.87 -12.05 1.78
CA GLN A 283 5.03 -13.13 1.28
C GLN A 283 5.24 -13.36 -0.21
N GLN A 284 5.27 -12.29 -1.02
CA GLN A 284 5.54 -12.41 -2.46
C GLN A 284 6.93 -13.00 -2.73
N LEU A 285 7.96 -12.56 -1.99
CA LEU A 285 9.32 -13.07 -2.11
C LEU A 285 9.41 -14.58 -1.81
N VAL A 286 8.62 -15.07 -0.88
CA VAL A 286 8.59 -16.50 -0.53
C VAL A 286 7.77 -17.31 -1.54
N CYS A 287 6.62 -16.80 -2.00
CA CYS A 287 5.69 -17.54 -2.86
C CYS A 287 6.10 -17.55 -4.33
N SER A 288 6.66 -16.47 -4.87
CA SER A 288 7.06 -16.40 -6.29
C SER A 288 8.12 -17.43 -6.68
N ARG A 289 8.82 -17.99 -5.71
CA ARG A 289 9.96 -18.90 -5.88
C ARG A 289 9.73 -20.32 -5.43
N SER A 290 8.56 -20.61 -4.86
CA SER A 290 8.22 -21.98 -4.45
C SER A 290 8.07 -22.93 -5.63
N SER A 291 7.95 -22.43 -6.86
CA SER A 291 7.88 -23.21 -8.10
C SER A 291 9.25 -23.75 -8.56
N ASP A 292 10.36 -23.15 -8.13
CA ASP A 292 11.70 -23.53 -8.55
C ASP A 292 12.37 -24.46 -7.52
N SER A 293 12.11 -25.72 -7.66
CA SER A 293 12.88 -26.96 -7.43
C SER A 293 13.80 -27.15 -6.21
N HIS A 294 14.04 -26.25 -5.28
CA HIS A 294 14.87 -26.51 -4.11
C HIS A 294 14.03 -26.56 -2.82
N GLY A 295 14.00 -27.72 -2.17
CA GLY A 295 13.18 -28.03 -0.99
C GLY A 295 13.28 -27.04 0.19
N SER A 296 14.32 -26.20 0.26
CA SER A 296 14.47 -25.20 1.32
C SER A 296 13.48 -24.05 1.20
N HIS A 297 13.15 -23.59 -0.02
CA HIS A 297 12.16 -22.53 -0.24
C HIS A 297 10.74 -22.97 0.07
N ALA A 298 10.39 -24.21 -0.29
CA ALA A 298 9.10 -24.79 0.07
C ALA A 298 8.91 -24.90 1.59
N ALA A 299 9.97 -25.27 2.33
CA ALA A 299 9.94 -25.31 3.79
C ALA A 299 9.78 -23.92 4.42
N ALA A 300 10.45 -22.89 3.89
CA ALA A 300 10.28 -21.52 4.33
C ALA A 300 8.86 -21.00 4.03
N ALA A 301 8.31 -21.28 2.85
CA ALA A 301 6.94 -20.93 2.48
C ALA A 301 5.93 -21.57 3.44
N HIS A 302 6.11 -22.84 3.77
CA HIS A 302 5.27 -23.55 4.74
C HIS A 302 5.33 -22.91 6.14
N ARG A 303 6.52 -22.51 6.61
CA ARG A 303 6.66 -21.82 7.91
C ARG A 303 6.01 -20.44 7.90
N VAL A 304 6.22 -19.64 6.85
CA VAL A 304 5.55 -18.34 6.70
C VAL A 304 4.04 -18.54 6.74
N TYR A 305 3.52 -19.52 6.00
CA TYR A 305 2.09 -19.84 6.00
C TYR A 305 1.58 -20.23 7.39
N SER A 306 2.31 -21.06 8.11
CA SER A 306 1.98 -21.46 9.49
C SER A 306 1.96 -20.27 10.45
N LEU A 307 2.90 -19.32 10.32
CA LEU A 307 2.90 -18.08 11.10
C LEU A 307 1.65 -17.23 10.82
N PHE A 308 1.29 -17.04 9.54
CA PHE A 308 0.07 -16.34 9.19
C PHE A 308 -1.17 -17.05 9.74
N ALA A 309 -1.24 -18.38 9.67
CA ALA A 309 -2.36 -19.16 10.21
C ALA A 309 -2.54 -18.95 11.72
N THR A 310 -1.41 -18.91 12.47
CA THR A 310 -1.41 -18.68 13.91
C THR A 310 -1.92 -17.27 14.27
N HIS A 311 -1.50 -16.26 13.53
CA HIS A 311 -1.86 -14.85 13.78
C HIS A 311 -3.09 -14.37 13.00
N ALA A 312 -3.68 -15.22 12.14
CA ALA A 312 -4.70 -14.84 11.15
C ALA A 312 -5.87 -14.07 11.75
N THR A 313 -6.43 -14.52 12.87
CA THR A 313 -7.61 -13.88 13.46
C THR A 313 -7.29 -12.48 13.97
N HIS A 314 -6.15 -12.30 14.64
CA HIS A 314 -5.73 -10.99 15.12
C HIS A 314 -5.39 -10.04 13.98
N LEU A 315 -4.59 -10.52 13.01
CA LEU A 315 -4.19 -9.75 11.84
C LEU A 315 -5.41 -9.28 11.03
N VAL A 316 -6.39 -10.17 10.78
CA VAL A 316 -7.64 -9.82 10.08
C VAL A 316 -8.41 -8.76 10.83
N ASN A 317 -8.53 -8.85 12.16
CA ASN A 317 -9.25 -7.87 12.96
C ASN A 317 -8.59 -6.48 12.93
N VAL A 318 -7.25 -6.42 13.00
CA VAL A 318 -6.51 -5.15 12.95
C VAL A 318 -6.61 -4.54 11.55
N LEU A 319 -6.43 -5.35 10.49
CA LEU A 319 -6.59 -4.91 9.10
C LEU A 319 -8.02 -4.45 8.80
N ALA A 320 -9.03 -5.17 9.29
CA ALA A 320 -10.44 -4.82 9.09
C ALA A 320 -10.77 -3.47 9.76
N ARG A 321 -10.27 -3.24 10.98
CA ARG A 321 -10.42 -1.95 11.67
C ARG A 321 -9.76 -0.82 10.90
N ASP A 322 -8.49 -0.99 10.47
CA ASP A 322 -7.76 0.05 9.74
C ASP A 322 -8.36 0.32 8.36
N ALA A 323 -8.97 -0.70 7.74
CA ALA A 323 -9.68 -0.57 6.47
C ALA A 323 -11.00 0.21 6.57
N LEU A 324 -11.65 0.21 7.74
CA LEU A 324 -12.92 0.92 7.97
C LEU A 324 -12.70 2.29 8.59
N ASP A 325 -11.87 2.38 9.62
CA ASP A 325 -11.74 3.55 10.50
C ASP A 325 -10.43 4.32 10.29
N GLY A 326 -9.52 3.81 9.47
CA GLY A 326 -8.22 4.43 9.21
C GLY A 326 -8.31 5.70 8.36
N SER A 327 -7.19 6.42 8.22
CA SER A 327 -7.05 7.45 7.20
C SER A 327 -7.11 6.83 5.79
N ASP A 328 -7.37 7.62 4.76
CA ASP A 328 -7.48 7.14 3.37
C ASP A 328 -6.30 6.25 2.94
N VAL A 329 -5.08 6.64 3.32
CA VAL A 329 -3.87 5.84 3.07
C VAL A 329 -3.92 4.52 3.83
N ALA A 330 -4.28 4.54 5.13
CA ALA A 330 -4.38 3.33 5.95
C ALA A 330 -5.49 2.41 5.42
N GLN A 331 -6.62 2.95 5.00
CA GLN A 331 -7.70 2.19 4.36
C GLN A 331 -7.21 1.48 3.10
N THR A 332 -6.59 2.24 2.18
CA THR A 332 -6.09 1.70 0.90
C THR A 332 -5.04 0.60 1.12
N VAL A 333 -4.06 0.83 2.01
CA VAL A 333 -3.00 -0.15 2.30
C VAL A 333 -3.57 -1.39 2.98
N SER A 334 -4.49 -1.23 3.94
CA SER A 334 -5.11 -2.36 4.65
C SER A 334 -5.98 -3.20 3.71
N LEU A 335 -6.79 -2.56 2.86
CA LEU A 335 -7.60 -3.24 1.84
C LEU A 335 -6.71 -3.98 0.82
N THR A 336 -5.64 -3.33 0.34
CA THR A 336 -4.69 -3.97 -0.57
C THR A 336 -4.05 -5.20 0.08
N THR A 337 -3.64 -5.09 1.34
CA THR A 337 -3.07 -6.21 2.11
C THR A 337 -4.09 -7.34 2.28
N LEU A 338 -5.35 -7.03 2.64
CA LEU A 338 -6.43 -8.01 2.71
C LEU A 338 -6.66 -8.70 1.36
N SER A 339 -6.65 -7.94 0.26
CA SER A 339 -6.76 -8.50 -1.09
C SER A 339 -5.66 -9.54 -1.36
N HIS A 340 -4.40 -9.24 -1.02
CA HIS A 340 -3.29 -10.19 -1.16
C HIS A 340 -3.45 -11.43 -0.30
N LEU A 341 -3.88 -11.29 0.96
CA LEU A 341 -4.09 -12.42 1.87
C LEU A 341 -5.24 -13.33 1.40
N VAL A 342 -6.35 -12.76 0.94
CA VAL A 342 -7.48 -13.52 0.36
C VAL A 342 -7.06 -14.26 -0.90
N ALA A 343 -6.27 -13.63 -1.77
CA ALA A 343 -5.74 -14.29 -2.97
C ALA A 343 -4.85 -15.47 -2.64
N TRP A 344 -4.03 -15.33 -1.61
CA TRP A 344 -3.13 -16.39 -1.16
C TRP A 344 -3.87 -17.58 -0.54
N ASP A 345 -4.88 -17.31 0.30
CA ASP A 345 -5.77 -18.33 0.86
C ASP A 345 -6.49 -19.13 -0.23
N GLY A 346 -7.01 -18.44 -1.27
CA GLY A 346 -7.65 -19.07 -2.43
C GLY A 346 -6.71 -19.93 -3.27
N ALA A 347 -5.47 -19.48 -3.50
CA ALA A 347 -4.48 -20.23 -4.26
C ALA A 347 -4.07 -21.52 -3.55
N SER A 348 -3.93 -21.49 -2.23
CA SER A 348 -3.61 -22.67 -1.40
C SER A 348 -4.71 -23.73 -1.46
N SER A 349 -5.97 -23.32 -1.59
CA SER A 349 -7.11 -24.24 -1.75
C SER A 349 -7.14 -24.93 -3.12
N MET A 350 -6.68 -24.25 -4.18
CA MET A 350 -6.70 -24.78 -5.56
C MET A 350 -5.54 -25.75 -5.85
N THR A 351 -4.41 -25.61 -5.17
CA THR A 351 -3.23 -26.47 -5.34
C THR A 351 -3.34 -27.82 -4.61
N ALA A 352 -4.45 -28.06 -3.95
CA ALA A 352 -4.78 -29.37 -3.33
C ALA A 352 -5.12 -30.46 -4.38
N SER A 353 -4.46 -30.47 -5.55
CA SER A 353 -4.32 -31.68 -6.36
C SER A 353 -3.67 -32.76 -5.49
N PRO A 354 -4.08 -34.05 -5.61
CA PRO A 354 -3.50 -35.13 -4.82
C PRO A 354 -2.00 -35.21 -5.10
N SER A 355 -1.24 -34.50 -4.28
CA SER A 355 0.23 -34.56 -4.29
C SER A 355 0.64 -35.97 -3.89
N PRO A 356 1.72 -36.52 -4.46
CA PRO A 356 2.18 -37.85 -4.09
C PRO A 356 2.34 -37.94 -2.57
N ALA A 357 1.84 -39.01 -2.00
CA ALA A 357 1.70 -39.26 -0.57
C ALA A 357 2.90 -38.76 0.25
N GLY A 358 2.70 -37.75 1.08
CA GLY A 358 3.69 -37.28 2.05
C GLY A 358 3.87 -35.78 2.22
N SER A 359 3.33 -34.92 1.35
CA SER A 359 3.43 -33.47 1.58
C SER A 359 2.40 -33.02 2.62
N PRO A 360 2.82 -32.31 3.70
CA PRO A 360 1.88 -31.80 4.69
C PRO A 360 0.95 -30.78 4.04
N LEU A 361 -0.35 -31.01 4.15
CA LEU A 361 -1.37 -30.07 3.70
C LEU A 361 -1.20 -28.75 4.45
N LEU A 362 -1.13 -27.64 3.71
CA LEU A 362 -1.10 -26.30 4.30
C LEU A 362 -2.44 -26.06 5.03
N PRO A 363 -2.42 -25.60 6.30
CA PRO A 363 -3.67 -25.27 6.99
C PRO A 363 -4.34 -24.09 6.30
N ALA A 364 -5.62 -24.19 5.97
CA ALA A 364 -6.35 -23.08 5.34
C ALA A 364 -6.40 -21.86 6.30
N LEU A 365 -6.15 -20.65 5.77
CA LEU A 365 -6.19 -19.41 6.56
C LEU A 365 -7.61 -18.99 6.90
N HIS A 366 -8.59 -19.38 6.06
CA HIS A 366 -10.00 -19.05 6.21
C HIS A 366 -10.25 -17.53 6.36
N ILE A 367 -9.50 -16.71 5.59
CA ILE A 367 -9.57 -15.24 5.70
C ILE A 367 -10.99 -14.74 5.41
N GLY A 368 -11.64 -15.27 4.36
CA GLY A 368 -13.00 -14.87 3.98
C GLY A 368 -14.02 -15.11 5.10
N GLU A 369 -13.99 -16.29 5.73
CA GLU A 369 -14.89 -16.63 6.84
C GLU A 369 -14.60 -15.78 8.10
N LYS A 370 -13.33 -15.49 8.38
CA LYS A 370 -12.95 -14.59 9.48
C LYS A 370 -13.45 -13.16 9.25
N LEU A 371 -13.34 -12.62 8.04
CA LEU A 371 -13.89 -11.32 7.68
C LEU A 371 -15.43 -11.30 7.82
N ALA A 372 -16.11 -12.37 7.38
CA ALA A 372 -17.56 -12.49 7.51
C ALA A 372 -17.98 -12.57 8.98
N SER A 373 -17.31 -13.40 9.79
CA SER A 373 -17.60 -13.57 11.23
C SER A 373 -17.32 -12.31 12.04
N ALA A 374 -16.34 -11.51 11.65
CA ALA A 374 -16.05 -10.19 12.24
C ALA A 374 -17.08 -9.11 11.85
N GLY A 375 -18.05 -9.42 10.96
CA GLY A 375 -19.03 -8.45 10.46
C GLY A 375 -18.46 -7.45 9.44
N PHE A 376 -17.19 -7.61 9.05
CA PHE A 376 -16.49 -6.69 8.16
C PHE A 376 -17.20 -6.50 6.82
N LEU A 377 -17.73 -7.56 6.21
CA LEU A 377 -18.39 -7.47 4.90
C LEU A 377 -19.66 -6.59 4.95
N LYS A 378 -20.40 -6.62 6.07
CA LYS A 378 -21.58 -5.76 6.26
C LYS A 378 -21.18 -4.29 6.43
N SER A 379 -20.13 -4.03 7.22
CA SER A 379 -19.57 -2.69 7.38
C SER A 379 -19.00 -2.15 6.06
N LEU A 380 -18.37 -3.03 5.26
CA LEU A 380 -17.87 -2.69 3.94
C LEU A 380 -19.00 -2.28 2.98
N ALA A 381 -20.14 -2.96 3.03
CA ALA A 381 -21.33 -2.60 2.26
C ALA A 381 -21.82 -1.18 2.61
N LEU A 382 -21.87 -0.82 3.90
CA LEU A 382 -22.20 0.53 4.33
C LEU A 382 -21.16 1.54 3.82
N ARG A 383 -19.88 1.19 3.89
CA ARG A 383 -18.78 2.06 3.41
C ARG A 383 -18.86 2.32 1.91
N ILE A 384 -19.27 1.36 1.08
CA ILE A 384 -19.51 1.56 -0.36
C ILE A 384 -20.58 2.65 -0.57
N HIS A 385 -21.65 2.60 0.18
CA HIS A 385 -22.71 3.60 0.08
C HIS A 385 -22.24 5.01 0.53
N GLU A 386 -21.43 5.10 1.59
CA GLU A 386 -20.84 6.35 2.06
C GLU A 386 -19.83 6.96 1.06
N LEU A 387 -19.13 6.10 0.31
CA LEU A 387 -18.17 6.53 -0.70
C LEU A 387 -18.85 7.09 -1.96
N ASP A 388 -20.15 6.87 -2.19
CA ASP A 388 -20.79 7.30 -3.43
C ASP A 388 -20.66 8.80 -3.70
N VAL A 389 -20.95 9.66 -2.72
CA VAL A 389 -20.82 11.12 -2.87
C VAL A 389 -19.36 11.56 -3.09
N PRO A 390 -18.36 11.10 -2.32
CA PRO A 390 -16.95 11.33 -2.62
C PRO A 390 -16.53 10.85 -4.02
N LEU A 391 -17.03 9.71 -4.50
CA LEU A 391 -16.72 9.17 -5.83
C LEU A 391 -17.31 10.05 -6.93
N GLN A 392 -18.55 10.52 -6.79
CA GLN A 392 -19.14 11.50 -7.70
C GLN A 392 -18.30 12.78 -7.78
N ALA A 393 -17.76 13.25 -6.64
CA ALA A 393 -16.89 14.42 -6.61
C ALA A 393 -15.56 14.18 -7.37
N THR A 394 -15.06 12.94 -7.47
CA THR A 394 -13.87 12.63 -8.27
C THR A 394 -14.10 12.74 -9.78
N LEU A 395 -15.37 12.73 -10.23
CA LEU A 395 -15.76 12.85 -11.63
C LEU A 395 -15.97 14.31 -12.07
N THR A 396 -15.75 15.28 -11.19
CA THR A 396 -15.73 16.70 -11.57
C THR A 396 -14.41 17.06 -12.26
N PRO A 397 -14.35 18.09 -13.12
CA PRO A 397 -13.11 18.51 -13.77
C PRO A 397 -11.98 18.81 -12.79
N ASP A 398 -12.28 19.50 -11.68
CA ASP A 398 -11.33 19.83 -10.61
C ASP A 398 -11.76 19.15 -9.29
N PRO A 399 -11.35 17.89 -9.06
CA PRO A 399 -11.72 17.17 -7.86
C PRO A 399 -10.87 17.61 -6.66
N PRO A 400 -11.46 17.74 -5.47
CA PRO A 400 -10.72 18.12 -4.26
C PRO A 400 -9.70 17.07 -3.83
N SER A 401 -9.92 15.81 -4.17
CA SER A 401 -9.03 14.66 -3.87
C SER A 401 -9.41 13.45 -4.72
N LEU A 402 -8.42 12.61 -5.04
CA LEU A 402 -8.61 11.29 -5.67
C LEU A 402 -8.59 10.14 -4.67
N ASN A 403 -8.50 10.41 -3.36
CA ASN A 403 -8.36 9.36 -2.35
C ASN A 403 -9.53 8.37 -2.37
N ALA A 404 -10.76 8.87 -2.56
CA ALA A 404 -11.95 8.02 -2.64
C ALA A 404 -11.86 6.97 -3.77
N LEU A 405 -11.27 7.34 -4.91
CA LEU A 405 -11.03 6.43 -6.04
C LEU A 405 -10.07 5.30 -5.65
N TYR A 406 -8.95 5.63 -5.02
CA TYR A 406 -7.96 4.61 -4.59
C TYR A 406 -8.51 3.68 -3.52
N VAL A 407 -9.28 4.21 -2.55
CA VAL A 407 -9.97 3.40 -1.53
C VAL A 407 -10.97 2.46 -2.20
N TYR A 408 -11.74 2.95 -3.16
CA TYR A 408 -12.73 2.16 -3.89
C TYR A 408 -12.08 1.05 -4.74
N GLU A 409 -11.01 1.34 -5.47
CA GLU A 409 -10.27 0.33 -6.24
C GLU A 409 -9.71 -0.78 -5.33
N ALA A 410 -9.11 -0.40 -4.20
CA ALA A 410 -8.60 -1.35 -3.21
C ALA A 410 -9.73 -2.21 -2.62
N LEU A 411 -10.87 -1.61 -2.34
CA LEU A 411 -12.07 -2.28 -1.84
C LEU A 411 -12.60 -3.29 -2.85
N LEU A 412 -12.78 -2.90 -4.11
CA LEU A 412 -13.22 -3.81 -5.18
C LEU A 412 -12.20 -4.92 -5.45
N SER A 413 -10.91 -4.66 -5.25
CA SER A 413 -9.88 -5.71 -5.33
C SER A 413 -10.11 -6.81 -4.28
N VAL A 414 -10.45 -6.45 -3.03
CA VAL A 414 -10.80 -7.43 -1.98
C VAL A 414 -12.05 -8.21 -2.38
N LEU A 415 -13.12 -7.51 -2.81
CA LEU A 415 -14.38 -8.14 -3.22
C LEU A 415 -14.19 -9.07 -4.42
N GLY A 416 -13.40 -8.68 -5.41
CA GLY A 416 -13.09 -9.51 -6.58
C GLY A 416 -12.32 -10.78 -6.23
N ARG A 417 -11.42 -10.73 -5.23
CA ARG A 417 -10.73 -11.91 -4.72
C ARG A 417 -11.66 -12.83 -3.94
N LEU A 418 -12.51 -12.26 -3.08
CA LEU A 418 -13.55 -13.02 -2.36
C LEU A 418 -14.57 -13.64 -3.33
N ALA A 419 -14.96 -12.94 -4.38
CA ALA A 419 -15.86 -13.45 -5.41
C ALA A 419 -15.32 -14.71 -6.09
N ARG A 420 -14.01 -14.83 -6.26
CA ARG A 420 -13.37 -16.03 -6.83
C ARG A 420 -13.34 -17.22 -5.87
N SER A 421 -13.16 -16.98 -4.58
CA SER A 421 -12.94 -18.05 -3.59
C SER A 421 -14.18 -18.35 -2.76
N LYS A 422 -14.96 -17.35 -2.40
CA LYS A 422 -16.07 -17.40 -1.43
C LYS A 422 -17.23 -16.46 -1.81
N ALA A 423 -17.69 -16.52 -3.05
CA ALA A 423 -18.71 -15.62 -3.58
C ALA A 423 -20.03 -15.62 -2.79
N SER A 424 -20.39 -16.75 -2.14
CA SER A 424 -21.59 -16.84 -1.29
C SER A 424 -21.59 -15.82 -0.14
N LEU A 425 -20.42 -15.53 0.45
CA LEU A 425 -20.31 -14.55 1.54
C LEU A 425 -20.68 -13.12 1.08
N LEU A 426 -20.40 -12.77 -0.18
CA LEU A 426 -20.75 -11.47 -0.74
C LEU A 426 -22.26 -11.33 -0.97
N LEU A 427 -22.93 -12.41 -1.37
CA LEU A 427 -24.39 -12.44 -1.52
C LEU A 427 -25.09 -12.36 -0.15
N GLU A 428 -24.61 -13.11 0.84
CA GLU A 428 -25.12 -13.06 2.21
C GLU A 428 -24.97 -11.64 2.81
N ALA A 429 -23.87 -10.94 2.52
CA ALA A 429 -23.63 -9.56 2.94
C ALA A 429 -24.41 -8.53 2.12
N ARG A 430 -25.13 -8.94 1.05
CA ARG A 430 -25.89 -8.08 0.13
C ARG A 430 -25.08 -6.95 -0.51
N ILE A 431 -23.79 -7.18 -0.78
CA ILE A 431 -22.91 -6.18 -1.36
C ILE A 431 -23.37 -5.76 -2.76
N VAL A 432 -23.87 -6.71 -3.57
CA VAL A 432 -24.35 -6.44 -4.92
C VAL A 432 -25.61 -5.55 -4.90
N ASP A 433 -26.47 -5.73 -3.90
CA ASP A 433 -27.67 -4.89 -3.73
C ASP A 433 -27.31 -3.43 -3.38
N VAL A 434 -26.18 -3.23 -2.68
CA VAL A 434 -25.67 -1.89 -2.40
C VAL A 434 -25.07 -1.28 -3.67
N LEU A 435 -24.34 -2.05 -4.46
CA LEU A 435 -23.78 -1.59 -5.75
C LEU A 435 -24.87 -1.17 -6.75
N ALA A 436 -26.09 -1.72 -6.65
CA ALA A 436 -27.25 -1.29 -7.43
C ALA A 436 -27.82 0.08 -6.98
N ARG A 437 -27.42 0.58 -5.81
CA ARG A 437 -27.96 1.82 -5.20
C ARG A 437 -27.01 3.00 -5.25
N VAL A 438 -25.77 2.79 -5.66
CA VAL A 438 -24.80 3.88 -5.83
C VAL A 438 -25.05 4.60 -7.15
N ASP A 439 -24.89 5.91 -7.19
CA ASP A 439 -25.27 6.74 -8.34
C ASP A 439 -24.10 7.04 -9.29
N PHE A 440 -22.84 6.92 -8.83
CA PHE A 440 -21.67 7.26 -9.65
C PHE A 440 -21.59 6.53 -11.01
N PRO A 441 -22.06 5.25 -11.18
CA PRO A 441 -21.99 4.59 -12.48
C PRO A 441 -22.87 5.27 -13.54
N SER A 442 -23.93 5.96 -13.10
CA SER A 442 -24.84 6.70 -13.99
C SER A 442 -24.28 8.05 -14.46
N LEU A 443 -23.19 8.53 -13.85
CA LEU A 443 -22.56 9.81 -14.17
C LEU A 443 -21.45 9.68 -15.23
N ARG A 444 -21.78 9.10 -16.37
CA ARG A 444 -20.81 8.99 -17.46
C ARG A 444 -20.46 10.38 -17.98
N PRO A 445 -19.17 10.78 -18.00
CA PRO A 445 -18.76 12.06 -18.54
C PRO A 445 -18.99 12.10 -20.06
N GLU A 446 -19.52 13.24 -20.54
CA GLU A 446 -19.48 13.53 -21.96
C GLU A 446 -18.03 13.76 -22.40
N HIS A 447 -17.66 13.27 -23.58
CA HIS A 447 -16.32 13.47 -24.14
C HIS A 447 -16.12 14.97 -24.43
N THR A 448 -15.46 15.68 -23.52
CA THR A 448 -14.96 17.03 -23.76
C THR A 448 -13.47 16.95 -24.07
N PRO A 449 -13.03 17.40 -25.26
CA PRO A 449 -11.62 17.33 -25.65
C PRO A 449 -10.69 18.22 -24.83
N ASP A 450 -11.22 19.14 -24.02
CA ASP A 450 -10.47 20.22 -23.34
C ASP A 450 -10.11 19.97 -21.88
N ASP A 451 -10.41 18.80 -21.30
CA ASP A 451 -10.20 18.50 -19.86
C ASP A 451 -8.74 18.13 -19.49
N THR A 452 -7.76 18.53 -20.28
CA THR A 452 -6.36 18.17 -20.02
C THR A 452 -5.54 19.32 -19.47
N ASP A 453 -5.79 19.74 -18.25
CA ASP A 453 -4.83 20.55 -17.46
C ASP A 453 -3.66 19.72 -16.89
N GLY A 454 -3.24 18.71 -17.61
CA GLY A 454 -1.91 18.07 -17.57
C GLY A 454 -1.48 17.32 -16.29
N PHE A 455 -2.07 17.55 -15.12
CA PHE A 455 -1.65 16.93 -13.86
C PHE A 455 -2.54 15.79 -13.39
N LEU A 456 -3.82 15.84 -13.68
CA LEU A 456 -4.78 14.82 -13.26
C LEU A 456 -5.20 13.96 -14.45
N PRO A 457 -5.49 12.66 -14.25
CA PRO A 457 -6.07 11.83 -15.29
C PRO A 457 -7.37 12.45 -15.80
N PRO A 458 -7.66 12.40 -17.10
CA PRO A 458 -8.93 12.89 -17.67
C PRO A 458 -10.14 12.29 -16.94
N VAL A 459 -11.26 13.03 -16.91
CA VAL A 459 -12.49 12.56 -16.25
C VAL A 459 -12.95 11.21 -16.79
N ALA A 460 -12.82 11.00 -18.10
CA ALA A 460 -13.16 9.73 -18.74
C ALA A 460 -12.30 8.56 -18.25
N GLU A 461 -11.00 8.78 -18.00
CA GLU A 461 -10.10 7.76 -17.46
C GLU A 461 -10.42 7.47 -15.99
N ARG A 462 -10.71 8.51 -15.19
CA ARG A 462 -11.17 8.35 -13.81
C ARG A 462 -12.49 7.58 -13.72
N TYR A 463 -13.44 7.86 -14.62
CA TYR A 463 -14.67 7.11 -14.72
C TYR A 463 -14.43 5.64 -15.12
N ALA A 464 -13.54 5.39 -16.08
CA ALA A 464 -13.15 4.05 -16.46
C ALA A 464 -12.53 3.28 -15.28
N SER A 465 -11.66 3.93 -14.48
CA SER A 465 -11.06 3.35 -13.27
C SER A 465 -12.11 2.97 -12.20
N LEU A 466 -13.25 3.66 -12.15
CA LEU A 466 -14.36 3.30 -11.28
C LEU A 466 -15.21 2.15 -11.84
N LEU A 467 -15.53 2.20 -13.14
CA LEU A 467 -16.46 1.28 -13.78
C LEU A 467 -15.84 -0.11 -14.05
N MET A 468 -14.57 -0.15 -14.47
CA MET A 468 -13.91 -1.40 -14.85
C MET A 468 -13.84 -2.43 -13.71
N PRO A 469 -13.39 -2.07 -12.49
CA PRO A 469 -13.37 -3.01 -11.37
C PRO A 469 -14.78 -3.50 -10.98
N LEU A 470 -15.79 -2.63 -11.10
CA LEU A 470 -17.20 -3.02 -10.86
C LEU A 470 -17.64 -4.09 -11.85
N LEU A 471 -17.44 -3.87 -13.16
CA LEU A 471 -17.80 -4.85 -14.19
C LEU A 471 -17.05 -6.17 -14.02
N GLN A 472 -15.76 -6.11 -13.68
CA GLN A 472 -14.94 -7.30 -13.39
C GLN A 472 -15.46 -8.07 -12.18
N LEU A 473 -15.90 -7.38 -11.13
CA LEU A 473 -16.53 -8.02 -9.97
C LEU A 473 -17.83 -8.73 -10.37
N LEU A 474 -18.71 -8.07 -11.13
CA LEU A 474 -19.98 -8.65 -11.57
C LEU A 474 -19.77 -9.90 -12.45
N VAL A 475 -18.83 -9.84 -13.41
CA VAL A 475 -18.45 -11.02 -14.22
C VAL A 475 -17.97 -12.16 -13.33
N THR A 476 -17.07 -11.85 -12.37
CA THR A 476 -16.49 -12.86 -11.48
C THR A 476 -17.55 -13.52 -10.61
N LEU A 477 -18.51 -12.75 -10.10
CA LEU A 477 -19.64 -13.26 -9.31
C LEU A 477 -20.52 -14.19 -10.13
N LEU A 478 -20.89 -13.80 -11.36
CA LEU A 478 -21.71 -14.62 -12.26
C LEU A 478 -21.02 -15.94 -12.63
N MET A 479 -19.70 -15.91 -12.79
CA MET A 479 -18.92 -17.12 -13.07
C MET A 479 -18.84 -18.05 -11.85
N SER A 480 -18.82 -17.50 -10.64
CA SER A 480 -18.61 -18.25 -9.42
C SER A 480 -19.91 -18.82 -8.84
N VAL A 481 -21.02 -18.08 -8.90
CA VAL A 481 -22.29 -18.43 -8.23
C VAL A 481 -23.49 -18.05 -9.10
N PRO A 482 -24.26 -19.04 -9.60
CA PRO A 482 -25.44 -18.77 -10.43
C PRO A 482 -26.52 -17.93 -9.72
N GLN A 483 -26.62 -18.01 -8.39
CA GLN A 483 -27.58 -17.25 -7.57
C GLN A 483 -27.35 -15.73 -7.64
N ALA A 484 -26.16 -15.29 -8.06
CA ALA A 484 -25.85 -13.87 -8.20
C ALA A 484 -26.65 -13.17 -9.32
N ARG A 485 -27.31 -13.93 -10.22
CA ARG A 485 -28.00 -13.37 -11.40
C ARG A 485 -29.04 -12.33 -11.05
N GLU A 486 -29.89 -12.57 -10.04
CA GLU A 486 -30.92 -11.63 -9.64
C GLU A 486 -30.36 -10.30 -9.17
N SER A 487 -29.35 -10.35 -8.29
CA SER A 487 -28.70 -9.14 -7.77
C SER A 487 -27.93 -8.39 -8.88
N VAL A 488 -27.24 -9.11 -9.77
CA VAL A 488 -26.56 -8.49 -10.92
C VAL A 488 -27.57 -7.89 -11.91
N HIS A 489 -28.71 -8.54 -12.12
CA HIS A 489 -29.80 -7.96 -12.94
C HIS A 489 -30.29 -6.64 -12.36
N ALA A 490 -30.46 -6.56 -11.06
CA ALA A 490 -30.82 -5.30 -10.39
C ALA A 490 -29.81 -4.18 -10.67
N VAL A 491 -28.50 -4.48 -10.68
CA VAL A 491 -27.45 -3.52 -11.04
C VAL A 491 -27.56 -3.09 -12.50
N LEU A 492 -27.80 -4.04 -13.43
CA LEU A 492 -27.96 -3.72 -14.85
C LEU A 492 -29.16 -2.81 -15.11
N VAL A 493 -30.27 -3.05 -14.42
CA VAL A 493 -31.51 -2.24 -14.55
C VAL A 493 -31.29 -0.85 -13.91
N ALA A 494 -30.66 -0.78 -12.75
CA ALA A 494 -30.42 0.48 -12.05
C ALA A 494 -29.54 1.45 -12.86
N HIS A 495 -28.56 0.92 -13.61
CA HIS A 495 -27.58 1.71 -14.37
C HIS A 495 -27.71 1.50 -15.89
N GLN A 496 -28.91 1.15 -16.37
CA GLN A 496 -29.16 0.77 -17.76
C GLN A 496 -28.63 1.80 -18.76
N ASP A 497 -28.90 3.07 -18.55
CA ASP A 497 -28.52 4.14 -19.49
C ASP A 497 -27.01 4.29 -19.62
N ALA A 498 -26.28 4.21 -18.50
CA ALA A 498 -24.82 4.29 -18.48
C ALA A 498 -24.17 3.09 -19.19
N PHE A 499 -24.68 1.90 -18.96
CA PHE A 499 -24.17 0.69 -19.59
C PHE A 499 -24.49 0.62 -21.07
N LEU A 500 -25.66 1.10 -21.49
CA LEU A 500 -26.00 1.26 -22.91
C LEU A 500 -25.09 2.29 -23.57
N ALA A 501 -24.86 3.42 -22.91
CA ALA A 501 -23.92 4.43 -23.41
C ALA A 501 -22.49 3.87 -23.55
N ALA A 502 -22.05 3.00 -22.63
CA ALA A 502 -20.75 2.33 -22.72
C ALA A 502 -20.67 1.36 -23.92
N LEU A 503 -21.74 0.59 -24.19
CA LEU A 503 -21.80 -0.28 -25.36
C LEU A 503 -21.84 0.53 -26.66
N HIS A 504 -22.58 1.64 -26.69
CA HIS A 504 -22.63 2.51 -27.86
C HIS A 504 -21.30 3.24 -28.12
N ALA A 505 -20.59 3.68 -27.07
CA ALA A 505 -19.26 4.29 -27.22
C ALA A 505 -18.29 3.37 -27.96
N ALA A 506 -18.32 2.08 -27.67
CA ALA A 506 -17.49 1.10 -28.35
C ALA A 506 -17.86 0.88 -29.85
N THR A 507 -19.02 1.35 -30.31
CA THR A 507 -19.38 1.27 -31.75
C THR A 507 -18.85 2.46 -32.57
N HIS A 508 -18.36 3.51 -31.92
CA HIS A 508 -17.85 4.68 -32.61
C HIS A 508 -16.44 4.44 -33.17
N SER A 509 -16.10 5.06 -34.28
CA SER A 509 -14.77 4.96 -34.91
C SER A 509 -13.65 5.56 -34.05
N SER A 510 -14.01 6.40 -33.07
CA SER A 510 -13.09 7.00 -32.09
C SER A 510 -12.98 6.23 -30.78
N ALA A 511 -13.54 5.01 -30.71
CA ALA A 511 -13.54 4.21 -29.49
C ALA A 511 -12.11 3.87 -29.04
N GLY A 512 -11.80 4.21 -27.80
CA GLY A 512 -10.53 3.85 -27.15
C GLY A 512 -10.52 2.37 -26.73
N THR A 513 -9.33 1.85 -26.44
CA THR A 513 -9.17 0.47 -25.92
C THR A 513 -9.98 0.24 -24.64
N GLY A 514 -10.12 1.27 -23.79
CA GLY A 514 -10.93 1.23 -22.56
C GLY A 514 -12.43 1.04 -22.84
N ASP A 515 -12.98 1.73 -23.84
CA ASP A 515 -14.39 1.57 -24.23
C ASP A 515 -14.67 0.16 -24.74
N VAL A 516 -13.76 -0.39 -25.56
CA VAL A 516 -13.87 -1.75 -26.08
C VAL A 516 -13.77 -2.79 -24.95
N GLU A 517 -12.93 -2.56 -23.95
CA GLU A 517 -12.80 -3.45 -22.79
C GLU A 517 -14.06 -3.40 -21.89
N GLN A 518 -14.61 -2.21 -21.64
CA GLN A 518 -15.89 -2.06 -20.94
C GLN A 518 -17.00 -2.80 -21.67
N ALA A 519 -17.10 -2.63 -22.99
CA ALA A 519 -18.08 -3.34 -23.80
C ALA A 519 -17.89 -4.86 -23.74
N ALA A 520 -16.65 -5.35 -23.77
CA ALA A 520 -16.36 -6.78 -23.67
C ALA A 520 -16.85 -7.37 -22.34
N LEU A 521 -16.63 -6.68 -21.22
CA LEU A 521 -17.13 -7.11 -19.91
C LEU A 521 -18.66 -7.06 -19.83
N LEU A 522 -19.29 -6.01 -20.36
CA LEU A 522 -20.75 -5.92 -20.39
C LEU A 522 -21.38 -7.04 -21.23
N VAL A 523 -20.81 -7.32 -22.40
CA VAL A 523 -21.29 -8.45 -23.24
C VAL A 523 -21.10 -9.78 -22.50
N GLN A 524 -20.01 -9.98 -21.77
CA GLN A 524 -19.83 -11.18 -20.93
C GLN A 524 -20.90 -11.27 -19.84
N ILE A 525 -21.20 -10.17 -19.13
CA ILE A 525 -22.29 -10.15 -18.14
C ILE A 525 -23.61 -10.55 -18.80
N LEU A 526 -23.96 -9.96 -19.93
CA LEU A 526 -25.17 -10.26 -20.67
C LEU A 526 -25.22 -11.73 -21.14
N THR A 527 -24.07 -12.29 -21.53
CA THR A 527 -23.94 -13.71 -21.89
C THR A 527 -24.33 -14.63 -20.74
N PHE A 528 -23.87 -14.35 -19.53
CA PHE A 528 -24.22 -15.12 -18.33
C PHE A 528 -25.67 -14.91 -17.86
N MET A 529 -26.28 -13.81 -18.27
CA MET A 529 -27.70 -13.49 -17.95
C MET A 529 -28.69 -14.11 -18.91
N THR A 530 -28.29 -14.53 -20.11
CA THR A 530 -29.14 -14.95 -21.22
C THR A 530 -29.94 -16.27 -21.05
N PRO A 531 -29.73 -17.20 -20.09
CA PRO A 531 -30.63 -18.36 -19.97
C PRO A 531 -31.91 -18.04 -19.18
N PRO A 532 -32.97 -18.89 -19.27
CA PRO A 532 -34.40 -18.59 -19.48
C PRO A 532 -35.13 -17.95 -18.30
N LEU A 533 -34.50 -17.42 -17.28
CA LEU A 533 -35.19 -16.99 -16.06
C LEU A 533 -35.36 -15.47 -15.91
N LEU A 534 -34.60 -14.67 -16.63
CA LEU A 534 -34.69 -13.20 -16.55
C LEU A 534 -34.61 -12.61 -17.97
N PRO A 535 -35.62 -11.89 -18.44
CA PRO A 535 -35.58 -11.22 -19.74
C PRO A 535 -34.52 -10.12 -19.69
N THR A 536 -33.49 -10.23 -20.50
CA THR A 536 -32.54 -9.13 -20.72
C THR A 536 -33.31 -7.95 -21.33
N PRO A 537 -33.18 -6.73 -20.84
CA PRO A 537 -33.87 -5.58 -21.41
C PRO A 537 -33.60 -5.46 -22.92
N PRO A 538 -34.66 -5.28 -23.76
CA PRO A 538 -34.51 -5.21 -25.22
C PRO A 538 -33.42 -4.26 -25.74
N PRO A 539 -33.15 -3.10 -25.10
CA PRO A 539 -32.11 -2.18 -25.55
C PRO A 539 -30.69 -2.78 -25.56
N PHE A 540 -30.35 -3.65 -24.60
CA PHE A 540 -29.06 -4.31 -24.55
C PHE A 540 -28.85 -5.28 -25.73
N HIS A 541 -29.91 -5.98 -26.16
CA HIS A 541 -29.83 -6.83 -27.33
C HIS A 541 -29.53 -6.03 -28.59
N ALA A 542 -30.18 -4.90 -28.77
CA ALA A 542 -29.94 -4.00 -29.91
C ALA A 542 -28.49 -3.47 -29.92
N ALA A 543 -27.98 -3.09 -28.74
CA ALA A 543 -26.57 -2.62 -28.61
C ALA A 543 -25.57 -3.75 -28.91
N CYS A 544 -25.81 -4.97 -28.43
CA CYS A 544 -24.96 -6.13 -28.76
C CYS A 544 -24.97 -6.48 -30.24
N LEU A 545 -26.13 -6.34 -30.91
CA LEU A 545 -26.25 -6.55 -32.37
C LEU A 545 -25.48 -5.48 -33.15
N ALA A 546 -25.52 -4.21 -32.70
CA ALA A 546 -24.73 -3.12 -33.27
C ALA A 546 -23.22 -3.39 -33.14
N LEU A 547 -22.78 -3.82 -31.95
CA LEU A 547 -21.40 -4.23 -31.73
C LEU A 547 -20.99 -5.43 -32.61
N ALA A 548 -21.88 -6.45 -32.73
CA ALA A 548 -21.61 -7.60 -33.60
C ALA A 548 -21.47 -7.18 -35.06
N ALA A 549 -22.31 -6.26 -35.52
CA ALA A 549 -22.21 -5.70 -36.87
C ALA A 549 -20.89 -4.94 -37.08
N THR A 550 -20.40 -4.25 -36.04
CA THR A 550 -19.16 -3.48 -36.11
C THR A 550 -17.91 -4.39 -36.07
N TYR A 551 -17.87 -5.38 -35.19
CA TYR A 551 -16.66 -6.15 -34.91
C TYR A 551 -16.58 -7.55 -35.54
N LEU A 552 -17.70 -8.16 -35.92
CA LEU A 552 -17.77 -9.50 -36.54
C LEU A 552 -17.91 -9.49 -38.05
N VAL A 553 -18.29 -8.35 -38.66
CA VAL A 553 -18.38 -8.23 -40.13
C VAL A 553 -16.95 -7.98 -40.71
N PRO A 554 -16.61 -8.60 -41.86
CA PRO A 554 -15.23 -8.58 -42.42
C PRO A 554 -14.60 -7.19 -42.64
N ASN A 555 -15.41 -6.15 -42.81
CA ASN A 555 -14.93 -4.76 -42.96
C ASN A 555 -14.52 -4.10 -41.63
N ALA A 556 -14.85 -4.70 -40.50
CA ALA A 556 -14.41 -4.19 -39.18
C ALA A 556 -12.89 -4.28 -38.99
N HIS A 557 -12.20 -5.14 -39.74
CA HIS A 557 -10.73 -5.18 -39.77
C HIS A 557 -10.10 -3.94 -40.41
N GLU A 558 -10.87 -3.07 -41.09
CA GLU A 558 -10.34 -1.78 -41.57
C GLU A 558 -10.09 -0.79 -40.43
N ALA A 559 -10.83 -0.88 -39.31
CA ALA A 559 -10.55 -0.12 -38.09
C ALA A 559 -9.23 -0.54 -37.40
N LEU A 560 -8.71 -1.72 -37.76
CA LEU A 560 -7.41 -2.25 -37.30
C LEU A 560 -6.32 -2.09 -38.38
N LYS A 561 -6.53 -1.21 -39.39
CA LYS A 561 -5.44 -0.88 -40.30
C LYS A 561 -4.25 -0.41 -39.50
N PRO A 562 -3.03 -0.87 -39.84
CA PRO A 562 -1.83 -0.31 -39.26
C PRO A 562 -1.88 1.21 -39.42
N LEU A 563 -1.70 1.93 -38.33
CA LEU A 563 -1.68 3.39 -38.30
C LEU A 563 -0.91 3.93 -39.50
N THR A 564 -1.46 4.92 -40.17
CA THR A 564 -0.76 5.63 -41.22
C THR A 564 0.56 6.22 -40.69
N PRO A 565 1.57 6.50 -41.50
CA PRO A 565 2.83 7.09 -41.03
C PRO A 565 2.62 8.36 -40.18
N ALA A 566 1.63 9.19 -40.51
CA ALA A 566 1.28 10.39 -39.76
C ALA A 566 0.66 10.07 -38.38
N GLU A 567 -0.27 9.11 -38.33
CA GLU A 567 -0.86 8.64 -37.07
C GLU A 567 0.17 7.93 -36.19
N ARG A 568 1.21 7.30 -36.79
CA ARG A 568 2.36 6.72 -36.06
C ARG A 568 3.21 7.80 -35.42
N GLU A 569 3.42 8.90 -36.10
CA GLU A 569 4.18 10.05 -35.59
C GLU A 569 3.45 10.70 -34.41
N ASP A 570 2.15 10.92 -34.51
CA ASP A 570 1.31 11.43 -33.43
C ASP A 570 1.24 10.45 -32.23
N ALA A 571 1.05 9.16 -32.47
CA ALA A 571 1.05 8.16 -31.42
C ALA A 571 2.42 8.02 -30.72
N SER A 572 3.54 8.30 -31.42
CA SER A 572 4.87 8.29 -30.82
C SER A 572 5.14 9.48 -29.90
N ILE A 573 4.48 10.60 -30.12
CA ILE A 573 4.59 11.83 -29.31
C ILE A 573 3.79 11.69 -28.00
N PHE A 574 2.64 11.02 -28.04
CA PHE A 574 1.72 10.87 -26.90
C PHE A 574 1.80 9.51 -26.19
N ALA A 575 2.61 8.56 -26.67
CA ALA A 575 2.81 7.30 -25.98
C ALA A 575 3.43 7.57 -24.60
N PRO A 576 2.78 7.18 -23.49
CA PRO A 576 3.39 7.33 -22.18
C PRO A 576 4.75 6.66 -22.18
N THR A 577 5.76 7.41 -21.80
CA THR A 577 7.14 6.92 -21.63
C THR A 577 7.13 5.86 -20.52
N TYR A 578 6.75 4.66 -20.86
CA TYR A 578 6.90 3.51 -19.97
C TYR A 578 8.39 3.24 -19.83
N ASN A 579 8.89 3.54 -18.65
CA ASN A 579 10.28 3.56 -18.25
C ASN A 579 11.15 2.44 -18.87
N GLY A 580 12.23 2.86 -19.46
CA GLY A 580 13.48 2.09 -19.59
C GLY A 580 13.53 0.94 -20.60
N LEU A 581 12.48 0.17 -20.79
CA LEU A 581 12.46 -1.00 -21.68
C LEU A 581 12.20 -0.67 -23.16
N VAL A 582 11.90 0.59 -23.46
CA VAL A 582 11.39 0.98 -24.77
C VAL A 582 12.37 1.85 -25.57
N GLN A 583 13.59 2.07 -25.08
CA GLN A 583 14.57 2.90 -25.80
C GLN A 583 15.23 2.22 -27.01
N THR A 584 14.97 0.92 -27.25
CA THR A 584 15.76 0.16 -28.24
C THR A 584 15.13 -0.05 -29.60
N ALA A 585 13.81 0.16 -29.78
CA ALA A 585 13.21 0.09 -31.13
C ALA A 585 11.84 0.79 -31.19
N PRO A 586 11.66 1.87 -31.96
CA PRO A 586 10.36 2.51 -32.16
C PRO A 586 9.30 1.56 -32.73
N ASP A 587 9.69 0.60 -33.55
CA ASP A 587 8.78 -0.40 -34.12
C ASP A 587 8.26 -1.43 -33.09
N ALA A 588 9.01 -1.72 -32.02
CA ALA A 588 8.57 -2.62 -30.96
C ALA A 588 7.46 -2.01 -30.09
N ARG A 589 7.39 -0.67 -29.96
CA ARG A 589 6.32 0.03 -29.23
C ARG A 589 4.97 -0.11 -29.93
N LEU A 590 4.97 0.13 -31.25
CA LEU A 590 3.75 0.04 -32.05
C LEU A 590 3.21 -1.40 -32.10
N THR A 591 4.09 -2.40 -32.19
CA THR A 591 3.69 -3.81 -32.16
C THR A 591 3.13 -4.25 -30.81
N LEU A 592 3.62 -3.71 -29.67
CA LEU A 592 3.07 -3.99 -28.34
C LEU A 592 1.70 -3.33 -28.14
N PHE A 593 1.54 -2.09 -28.57
CA PHE A 593 0.26 -1.39 -28.52
C PHE A 593 -0.78 -2.07 -29.40
N ASP A 594 -0.43 -2.40 -30.66
CA ASP A 594 -1.27 -3.16 -31.57
C ASP A 594 -1.63 -4.55 -31.02
N ALA A 595 -0.70 -5.24 -30.38
CA ALA A 595 -0.95 -6.55 -29.76
C ALA A 595 -1.89 -6.45 -28.54
N SER A 596 -1.80 -5.38 -27.74
CA SER A 596 -2.70 -5.13 -26.62
C SER A 596 -4.11 -4.81 -27.11
N ALA A 597 -4.24 -3.88 -28.05
CA ALA A 597 -5.52 -3.53 -28.67
C ALA A 597 -6.18 -4.74 -29.33
N ARG A 598 -5.43 -5.55 -30.09
CA ARG A 598 -5.92 -6.80 -30.68
C ARG A 598 -6.45 -7.77 -29.64
N ARG A 599 -5.77 -7.95 -28.51
CA ARG A 599 -6.26 -8.84 -27.43
C ARG A 599 -7.59 -8.39 -26.85
N VAL A 600 -7.80 -7.07 -26.72
CA VAL A 600 -9.06 -6.51 -26.23
C VAL A 600 -10.17 -6.72 -27.24
N VAL A 601 -9.91 -6.45 -28.53
CA VAL A 601 -10.88 -6.69 -29.62
C VAL A 601 -11.20 -8.19 -29.76
N ASP A 602 -10.19 -9.07 -29.68
CA ASP A 602 -10.40 -10.52 -29.70
C ASP A 602 -11.25 -11.01 -28.51
N ARG A 603 -11.11 -10.38 -27.36
CA ARG A 603 -11.95 -10.66 -26.18
C ARG A 603 -13.40 -10.28 -26.45
N LEU A 604 -13.61 -9.06 -26.96
CA LEU A 604 -14.95 -8.59 -27.33
C LEU A 604 -15.59 -9.48 -28.39
N ALA A 605 -14.86 -9.80 -29.46
CA ALA A 605 -15.35 -10.66 -30.53
C ALA A 605 -15.76 -12.05 -30.02
N ARG A 606 -14.94 -12.66 -29.15
CA ARG A 606 -15.28 -13.94 -28.52
C ARG A 606 -16.54 -13.84 -27.63
N ALA A 607 -16.63 -12.78 -26.83
CA ALA A 607 -17.80 -12.55 -26.00
C ALA A 607 -19.07 -12.35 -26.83
N LEU A 608 -18.99 -11.61 -27.93
CA LEU A 608 -20.12 -11.42 -28.86
C LEU A 608 -20.53 -12.72 -29.53
N VAL A 609 -19.61 -13.57 -30.00
CA VAL A 609 -19.92 -14.88 -30.58
C VAL A 609 -20.67 -15.74 -29.55
N GLN A 610 -20.15 -15.84 -28.31
CA GLN A 610 -20.81 -16.60 -27.25
C GLN A 610 -22.23 -16.07 -26.95
N TYR A 611 -22.37 -14.75 -26.87
CA TYR A 611 -23.65 -14.11 -26.66
C TYR A 611 -24.64 -14.44 -27.76
N MET A 612 -24.20 -14.34 -29.04
CA MET A 612 -25.04 -14.63 -30.20
C MET A 612 -25.45 -16.11 -30.27
N GLU A 613 -24.55 -17.04 -29.95
CA GLU A 613 -24.85 -18.48 -29.88
C GLU A 613 -25.96 -18.77 -28.84
N LEU A 614 -25.81 -18.23 -27.64
CA LEU A 614 -26.79 -18.39 -26.57
C LEU A 614 -28.11 -17.71 -26.90
N ALA A 615 -28.09 -16.49 -27.43
CA ALA A 615 -29.28 -15.77 -27.84
C ALA A 615 -30.02 -16.48 -28.98
N SER A 616 -29.32 -17.09 -29.93
CA SER A 616 -29.94 -17.84 -31.05
C SER A 616 -30.56 -19.17 -30.64
N SER A 617 -30.03 -19.80 -29.56
CA SER A 617 -30.59 -21.06 -29.04
C SER A 617 -31.95 -20.88 -28.34
N HIS A 618 -32.27 -19.67 -27.90
CA HIS A 618 -33.53 -19.33 -27.25
C HIS A 618 -34.44 -18.63 -28.25
N GLY A 619 -35.60 -19.22 -28.58
CA GLY A 619 -36.46 -18.88 -29.70
C GLY A 619 -36.91 -17.42 -29.86
N GLU A 620 -36.88 -16.60 -28.78
CA GLU A 620 -37.22 -15.16 -28.84
C GLU A 620 -36.14 -14.34 -29.56
N ALA A 621 -34.85 -14.65 -29.35
CA ALA A 621 -33.76 -13.98 -30.04
C ALA A 621 -33.70 -14.30 -31.54
N ARG A 622 -34.23 -15.45 -31.94
CA ARG A 622 -34.33 -15.84 -33.35
C ARG A 622 -35.28 -14.93 -34.14
N ALA A 623 -36.34 -14.42 -33.51
CA ALA A 623 -37.26 -13.48 -34.12
C ALA A 623 -36.65 -12.07 -34.33
N ILE A 624 -35.69 -11.67 -33.51
CA ILE A 624 -35.00 -10.37 -33.59
C ILE A 624 -33.80 -10.45 -34.55
N LEU A 625 -33.08 -11.56 -34.54
CA LEU A 625 -31.89 -11.77 -35.38
C LEU A 625 -32.22 -11.94 -36.87
N VAL A 626 -33.32 -12.60 -37.20
CA VAL A 626 -33.73 -12.90 -38.58
C VAL A 626 -33.97 -11.64 -39.41
N PRO A 627 -34.68 -10.59 -38.94
CA PRO A 627 -34.84 -9.35 -39.70
C PRO A 627 -33.53 -8.59 -39.92
N SER A 628 -32.67 -8.55 -38.90
CA SER A 628 -31.37 -7.85 -38.97
C SER A 628 -30.39 -8.54 -39.91
N MET A 629 -30.40 -9.88 -39.97
CA MET A 629 -29.63 -10.64 -40.95
C MET A 629 -30.15 -10.50 -42.38
N HIS A 630 -31.45 -10.23 -42.59
CA HIS A 630 -31.98 -9.95 -43.91
C HIS A 630 -31.51 -8.62 -44.48
N VAL A 631 -31.28 -7.60 -43.64
CA VAL A 631 -30.69 -6.32 -44.05
C VAL A 631 -29.19 -6.50 -44.41
N ALA A 632 -28.48 -7.36 -43.69
CA ALA A 632 -27.07 -7.68 -43.99
C ALA A 632 -26.90 -8.59 -45.23
N ARG A 633 -27.95 -9.29 -45.69
CA ARG A 633 -27.92 -10.15 -46.89
C ARG A 633 -27.85 -9.41 -48.22
N VAL A 634 -27.91 -8.07 -48.20
CA VAL A 634 -27.82 -7.25 -49.42
C VAL A 634 -26.37 -7.05 -49.88
N SER A 635 -25.38 -7.41 -49.07
CA SER A 635 -23.98 -7.46 -49.49
C SER A 635 -23.49 -8.92 -49.49
N ASP A 636 -22.95 -9.39 -50.59
CA ASP A 636 -22.44 -10.76 -50.86
C ASP A 636 -21.36 -11.30 -49.88
N HIS A 637 -21.04 -10.55 -48.84
CA HIS A 637 -20.08 -10.92 -47.79
C HIS A 637 -20.72 -11.50 -46.51
N ALA A 638 -22.05 -11.56 -46.40
CA ALA A 638 -22.77 -12.10 -45.23
C ALA A 638 -22.66 -13.63 -45.06
N SER A 639 -22.13 -14.35 -46.04
CA SER A 639 -22.02 -15.82 -45.99
C SER A 639 -20.99 -16.35 -44.98
N SER A 640 -20.01 -15.52 -44.52
CA SER A 640 -19.04 -15.93 -43.52
C SER A 640 -19.57 -15.87 -42.08
N ALA A 641 -20.33 -14.82 -41.75
CA ALA A 641 -20.93 -14.69 -40.41
C ALA A 641 -22.05 -15.74 -40.22
N ALA A 642 -22.84 -16.01 -41.26
CA ALA A 642 -23.86 -17.07 -41.22
C ALA A 642 -23.27 -18.49 -41.10
N ARG A 643 -22.05 -18.73 -41.58
CA ARG A 643 -21.33 -20.02 -41.41
C ARG A 643 -20.80 -20.21 -40.01
N ILE A 644 -20.42 -19.13 -39.32
CA ILE A 644 -19.95 -19.20 -37.92
C ILE A 644 -21.13 -19.49 -36.97
N VAL A 645 -22.29 -18.97 -37.28
CA VAL A 645 -23.54 -19.17 -36.47
C VAL A 645 -24.25 -20.48 -36.83
N ALA A 646 -24.00 -21.05 -38.00
CA ALA A 646 -24.67 -22.27 -38.50
C ALA A 646 -23.78 -23.54 -38.40
N ALA A 647 -22.58 -23.46 -37.86
CA ALA A 647 -21.79 -24.65 -37.55
C ALA A 647 -22.29 -25.27 -36.23
N PRO A 648 -22.59 -26.59 -36.21
CA PRO A 648 -23.11 -27.28 -35.02
C PRO A 648 -22.10 -27.34 -33.87
#